data_acddcc579f67f98b9f42bb0bf6a4eb4c
#
_entry.id   acddcc579f67f98b9f42bb0bf6a4eb4c
#
_cell.length_a   1.000
_cell.length_b   1.000
_cell.length_c   1.000
_cell.angle_alpha   90.00
_cell.angle_beta   90.00
_cell.angle_gamma   90.00
#
_symmetry.space_group_name_H-M   'P 1'
#
loop_
_entity.id
_entity.type
_entity.pdbx_description
1 polymer ?
#
loop_
_entity_poly.entity_id
_entity_poly.type
_entity_poly.pdbx_seq_one_letter_code
_entity_poly.pdbx_strand_id
1 'polypeptide(L)'
;YPASPETLVKLTVYDAKDKSQESSSFLGCATFSVGDLLRAKDERLTLSLRSSDGVCAAGTVVVSRLKMGEMEEVDVDHITTDISSHKCPVVCESASHACIDRENNPLTGPVFKNPVCKVYRFQTVDSKWMLVREQMEECTLSFGIPKQLLSLYIQEDMSRVQDLRDLGDLSPHWDNLRKEVMNRYGAIISSYQETLAELDKITGRSFKPSCCKAQKSLEFIPINLHTQRMRVTCPRKTDAFYDIVTVGAPAAHFQGFKCGGLQRLLSRYEAEKKSFSTAYQCIYYSPEHTAKAQEVLSTMSLLQPLITSLADQLLQAAQEHSSPGVRDALKNLSDKTEQFVHTLKDELVKSALLALHAARPGYVSKTQRQTPVQGGQNQGHIHQGSDQNQSPVQGLPGHSPTTSVTESPAMCNNVEGSQTTTKGEGGTLPPKHQDSIPHHKEYDEEEWDRVWANVAKCLNCVIAMVDKLQEEDNSKQAPAPEHQLADVITSHNPGDWKEQLRPPVTRLKECVMEVVEKAKRAMTFVLLQEAACSIPQGLFLQQRRDVVFSQALAALACGFVMRLYAGMQDKSFLRQLHLVGLVAQFESLLSTYSEEIGMLEDMEVGISDLQRVVFQITEAKTDDLSDLQPLVCGRRDHFTVEVPLPRLVFQTLPEEIKEGKPLRVFPVLFNVGINEQQTIAERFGDISLQERINQKNFEMLEAYYKSLSEKVPLECLPCFHTQTDIKELLESLGQNVVTKKRKNVEILWIAGTICRRLNGIRFTSCKSAKDRTSMSVTLEQCSLLRDEHQLSKDFFIRALDCMRR
;
A
#
# COMPACT_ATOMS: atom_id res chain seq x y z
N TYR A 1 33.46 22.20 13.87
CA TYR A 1 34.74 22.79 13.49
C TYR A 1 35.34 23.46 14.70
N PRO A 2 36.61 23.27 15.04
CA PRO A 2 37.27 24.07 16.03
C PRO A 2 37.41 25.49 15.49
N ALA A 3 36.58 26.40 15.98
CA ALA A 3 36.64 27.79 15.63
C ALA A 3 37.75 28.48 16.46
N SER A 4 38.72 29.10 15.81
CA SER A 4 39.70 29.95 16.49
C SER A 4 39.08 31.30 16.89
N PRO A 5 39.60 32.01 17.91
CA PRO A 5 39.08 33.33 18.27
C PRO A 5 39.06 34.32 17.09
N GLU A 6 39.89 34.11 16.09
CA GLU A 6 40.02 34.97 14.89
C GLU A 6 38.99 34.61 13.80
N THR A 7 38.23 33.52 13.95
CA THR A 7 37.22 33.12 12.98
C THR A 7 36.12 34.16 12.86
N LEU A 8 35.93 34.69 11.65
CA LEU A 8 34.91 35.68 11.33
C LEU A 8 33.60 35.03 10.99
N VAL A 9 32.52 35.45 11.66
CA VAL A 9 31.15 35.01 11.40
C VAL A 9 30.39 36.17 10.75
N LYS A 10 29.81 35.89 9.56
CA LYS A 10 28.95 36.84 8.85
C LYS A 10 27.50 36.43 9.00
N LEU A 11 26.68 37.29 9.56
CA LEU A 11 25.23 37.11 9.66
C LEU A 11 24.56 37.89 8.53
N THR A 12 23.63 37.28 7.84
CA THR A 12 22.86 37.90 6.78
C THR A 12 21.37 37.65 7.07
N VAL A 13 20.59 38.74 7.12
CA VAL A 13 19.14 38.67 7.47
C VAL A 13 18.33 39.07 6.25
N TYR A 14 17.30 38.26 5.97
CA TYR A 14 16.37 38.45 4.87
C TYR A 14 14.93 38.53 5.39
N ASP A 15 14.08 39.32 4.71
CA ASP A 15 12.65 39.37 4.99
C ASP A 15 11.93 38.18 4.34
N ALA A 16 11.20 37.42 5.15
CA ALA A 16 10.48 36.20 4.71
C ALA A 16 8.99 36.45 4.50
N LYS A 17 8.53 37.70 4.41
CA LYS A 17 7.08 38.02 4.40
C LYS A 17 6.30 37.56 3.17
N ASP A 18 6.96 37.29 2.06
CA ASP A 18 6.24 36.89 0.83
C ASP A 18 6.66 35.50 0.34
N LYS A 19 5.78 34.53 0.59
CA LYS A 19 5.95 33.14 0.14
C LYS A 19 5.65 32.95 -1.35
N SER A 20 5.25 33.99 -2.07
CA SER A 20 4.80 33.92 -3.47
C SER A 20 5.82 34.41 -4.51
N GLN A 21 6.95 34.96 -4.06
CA GLN A 21 8.00 35.40 -4.97
C GLN A 21 9.38 34.84 -4.55
N GLU A 22 10.13 34.35 -5.52
CA GLU A 22 11.47 33.77 -5.36
C GLU A 22 12.57 34.74 -4.89
N SER A 23 12.27 36.01 -4.59
CA SER A 23 13.18 36.99 -4.11
C SER A 23 12.94 37.35 -2.65
N SER A 24 13.67 36.70 -1.74
CA SER A 24 13.81 37.17 -0.36
C SER A 24 14.49 38.54 -0.36
N SER A 25 13.85 39.58 0.17
CA SER A 25 14.48 40.90 0.24
C SER A 25 15.53 40.92 1.36
N PHE A 26 16.74 41.31 0.98
CA PHE A 26 17.87 41.44 1.90
C PHE A 26 17.62 42.59 2.87
N LEU A 27 17.63 42.33 4.18
CA LEU A 27 17.44 43.31 5.23
C LEU A 27 18.75 43.90 5.72
N GLY A 28 19.76 43.10 5.86
CA GLY A 28 21.07 43.58 6.30
C GLY A 28 22.01 42.46 6.71
N CYS A 29 23.27 42.85 6.93
CA CYS A 29 24.30 41.92 7.41
C CYS A 29 25.12 42.53 8.54
N ALA A 30 25.70 41.65 9.37
CA ALA A 30 26.67 42.00 10.39
C ALA A 30 27.77 40.95 10.42
N THR A 31 28.98 41.37 10.81
CA THR A 31 30.16 40.49 10.90
C THR A 31 30.81 40.69 12.27
N PHE A 32 31.20 39.58 12.91
CA PHE A 32 31.92 39.59 14.17
C PHE A 32 32.94 38.45 14.21
N SER A 33 33.94 38.55 15.08
CA SER A 33 34.85 37.43 15.33
C SER A 33 34.35 36.59 16.52
N VAL A 34 34.68 35.32 16.50
CA VAL A 34 34.40 34.43 17.67
C VAL A 34 35.04 35.00 18.93
N GLY A 35 36.24 35.62 18.83
CA GLY A 35 36.92 36.29 19.93
C GLY A 35 36.16 37.49 20.50
N ASP A 36 35.43 38.24 19.66
CA ASP A 36 34.60 39.35 20.13
C ASP A 36 33.41 38.83 20.96
N LEU A 37 32.80 37.74 20.51
CA LEU A 37 31.72 37.11 21.28
C LEU A 37 32.20 36.55 22.63
N LEU A 38 33.39 35.94 22.65
CA LEU A 38 33.98 35.39 23.88
C LEU A 38 34.42 36.47 24.88
N ARG A 39 34.76 37.67 24.40
CA ARG A 39 35.15 38.80 25.22
C ARG A 39 34.01 39.71 25.61
N ALA A 40 32.83 39.54 25.00
CA ALA A 40 31.65 40.34 25.30
C ALA A 40 31.12 40.06 26.69
N LYS A 41 30.59 41.08 27.37
CA LYS A 41 29.94 40.94 28.66
C LYS A 41 28.76 39.95 28.52
N ASP A 42 28.71 38.97 29.41
CA ASP A 42 27.73 37.89 29.39
C ASP A 42 27.76 37.01 28.11
N GLU A 43 28.90 37.01 27.41
CA GLU A 43 29.06 36.35 26.09
C GLU A 43 27.90 36.66 25.12
N ARG A 44 27.49 37.94 25.14
CA ARG A 44 26.44 38.50 24.30
C ARG A 44 26.96 39.68 23.52
N LEU A 45 26.76 39.62 22.18
CA LEU A 45 27.11 40.71 21.26
C LEU A 45 25.83 41.25 20.65
N THR A 46 25.62 42.57 20.77
CA THR A 46 24.57 43.28 20.04
C THR A 46 25.21 43.92 18.81
N LEU A 47 24.77 43.47 17.64
CA LEU A 47 25.31 43.88 16.35
C LEU A 47 24.26 44.66 15.58
N SER A 48 24.69 45.81 15.01
CA SER A 48 23.85 46.54 14.06
C SER A 48 23.89 45.89 12.68
N LEU A 49 22.75 45.61 12.09
CA LEU A 49 22.65 45.14 10.69
C LEU A 49 22.83 46.31 9.74
N ARG A 50 23.78 46.20 8.83
CA ARG A 50 24.01 47.18 7.78
C ARG A 50 23.30 46.79 6.49
N SER A 51 22.60 47.73 5.89
CA SER A 51 21.98 47.59 4.57
C SER A 51 23.02 47.39 3.47
N SER A 52 22.59 47.02 2.27
CA SER A 52 23.49 46.86 1.11
C SER A 52 24.31 48.08 0.78
N ASP A 53 23.84 49.26 1.12
CA ASP A 53 24.45 50.58 0.89
C ASP A 53 25.46 50.95 1.98
N GLY A 54 25.55 50.18 3.07
CA GLY A 54 26.48 50.41 4.17
C GLY A 54 26.19 51.59 5.08
N VAL A 55 25.19 52.40 4.78
CA VAL A 55 24.95 53.73 5.41
C VAL A 55 23.86 53.69 6.48
N CYS A 56 22.85 52.88 6.35
CA CYS A 56 21.70 52.78 7.26
C CYS A 56 21.73 51.52 8.11
N ALA A 57 21.43 51.66 9.42
CA ALA A 57 21.19 50.50 10.29
C ALA A 57 19.78 49.95 10.03
N ALA A 58 19.69 48.78 9.45
CA ALA A 58 18.40 48.11 9.17
C ALA A 58 17.81 47.44 10.40
N GLY A 59 18.52 47.39 11.51
CA GLY A 59 18.09 46.75 12.75
C GLY A 59 19.24 46.26 13.61
N THR A 60 18.94 45.56 14.69
CA THR A 60 19.96 44.98 15.57
C THR A 60 19.74 43.49 15.76
N VAL A 61 20.83 42.72 15.82
CA VAL A 61 20.82 41.28 16.11
C VAL A 61 21.65 41.02 17.34
N VAL A 62 21.14 40.24 18.26
CA VAL A 62 21.86 39.80 19.45
C VAL A 62 22.38 38.38 19.25
N VAL A 63 23.71 38.25 19.32
CA VAL A 63 24.37 36.95 19.23
C VAL A 63 24.83 36.55 20.63
N SER A 64 24.52 35.37 21.09
CA SER A 64 24.95 34.84 22.40
C SER A 64 25.55 33.45 22.24
N ARG A 65 26.56 33.15 23.07
CA ARG A 65 27.11 31.79 23.15
C ARG A 65 26.19 30.89 23.95
N LEU A 66 25.92 29.69 23.41
CA LEU A 66 25.23 28.63 24.12
C LEU A 66 26.25 27.87 24.99
N LYS A 67 26.21 28.05 26.32
CA LYS A 67 27.05 27.25 27.21
C LYS A 67 26.34 25.91 27.47
N MET A 68 26.93 24.82 27.03
CA MET A 68 26.51 23.47 27.39
C MET A 68 27.25 23.08 28.70
N GLY A 69 26.53 23.03 29.81
CA GLY A 69 27.02 22.41 31.06
C GLY A 69 27.37 23.30 32.24
N GLU A 70 27.22 24.60 32.19
CA GLU A 70 27.38 25.46 33.37
C GLU A 70 26.07 26.11 33.78
N MET A 71 25.77 26.07 35.10
CA MET A 71 24.62 26.77 35.72
C MET A 71 24.81 28.29 35.62
N GLU A 72 23.87 28.99 34.98
CA GLU A 72 23.59 30.37 35.39
C GLU A 72 22.58 30.30 36.54
N GLU A 73 22.96 30.79 37.71
CA GLU A 73 22.02 31.10 38.79
C GLU A 73 21.09 32.19 38.29
N VAL A 74 19.85 31.83 38.00
CA VAL A 74 18.78 32.80 37.79
C VAL A 74 18.14 33.03 39.14
N ASP A 75 18.28 34.25 39.64
CA ASP A 75 17.64 34.73 40.87
C ASP A 75 16.17 34.38 40.90
N VAL A 76 15.78 33.58 41.93
CA VAL A 76 14.45 33.01 42.08
C VAL A 76 13.41 33.97 42.69
N ASP A 77 13.73 35.22 42.91
CA ASP A 77 12.97 36.14 43.75
C ASP A 77 11.99 37.09 43.05
N HIS A 78 11.66 36.88 41.77
CA HIS A 78 10.55 37.61 41.16
C HIS A 78 9.70 36.78 40.20
N ILE A 79 8.95 35.82 40.74
CA ILE A 79 7.88 35.16 39.99
C ILE A 79 6.55 35.50 40.67
N THR A 80 6.09 36.73 40.45
CA THR A 80 4.66 37.03 40.56
C THR A 80 4.23 37.80 39.32
N THR A 81 3.25 37.23 38.60
CA THR A 81 2.38 37.88 37.62
C THR A 81 3.04 38.40 36.37
N ASP A 82 3.35 37.47 35.43
CA ASP A 82 3.07 37.75 34.02
C ASP A 82 3.17 36.46 33.19
N ILE A 83 2.03 35.83 32.96
CA ILE A 83 1.94 34.56 32.19
C ILE A 83 2.16 34.81 30.68
N SER A 84 2.35 36.05 30.25
CA SER A 84 2.39 36.41 28.80
C SER A 84 3.79 36.65 28.18
N SER A 85 4.88 36.56 28.94
CA SER A 85 6.20 36.92 28.39
C SER A 85 7.36 35.99 28.72
N HIS A 86 7.11 34.77 29.22
CA HIS A 86 8.23 33.88 29.46
C HIS A 86 8.75 33.31 28.15
N LYS A 87 9.85 33.88 27.72
CA LYS A 87 10.71 33.49 26.62
C LYS A 87 11.18 32.05 26.80
N CYS A 88 10.42 31.08 26.26
CA CYS A 88 11.01 29.81 25.95
C CYS A 88 12.22 30.04 25.08
N PRO A 89 13.41 29.49 25.38
CA PRO A 89 14.55 29.59 24.51
C PRO A 89 14.34 28.68 23.29
N VAL A 90 13.43 29.07 22.40
CA VAL A 90 13.24 28.46 21.11
C VAL A 90 14.07 29.21 20.11
N VAL A 91 15.07 28.57 19.57
CA VAL A 91 15.87 29.13 18.46
C VAL A 91 15.40 28.44 17.18
N CYS A 92 14.82 29.22 16.26
CA CYS A 92 14.54 28.72 14.92
C CYS A 92 15.84 28.82 14.10
N GLU A 93 16.41 27.67 13.77
CA GLU A 93 17.52 27.65 12.79
C GLU A 93 16.92 27.58 11.38
N SER A 94 17.33 28.50 10.50
CA SER A 94 16.90 28.49 9.11
C SER A 94 17.64 27.40 8.32
N ALA A 95 16.99 26.91 7.28
CA ALA A 95 17.42 25.77 6.46
C ALA A 95 18.83 25.86 5.85
N SER A 96 19.45 27.05 5.82
CA SER A 96 20.82 27.22 5.29
C SER A 96 21.90 26.57 6.16
N HIS A 97 21.65 26.33 7.44
CA HIS A 97 22.58 25.62 8.32
C HIS A 97 22.44 24.07 8.27
N ALA A 98 21.33 23.55 7.75
CA ALA A 98 21.18 22.10 7.51
C ALA A 98 22.19 21.55 6.50
N CYS A 99 22.85 22.41 5.71
CA CYS A 99 23.86 22.00 4.76
C CYS A 99 25.19 21.55 5.40
N ILE A 100 25.46 21.93 6.64
CA ILE A 100 26.71 21.55 7.33
C ILE A 100 26.65 20.17 7.96
N ASP A 101 25.46 19.71 8.32
CA ASP A 101 25.22 18.36 8.87
C ASP A 101 24.96 17.31 7.77
N ARG A 102 25.19 17.61 6.49
CA ARG A 102 24.92 16.70 5.37
C ARG A 102 25.65 15.36 5.46
N GLU A 103 26.80 15.33 6.08
CA GLU A 103 27.62 14.12 6.19
C GLU A 103 27.13 13.15 7.29
N ASN A 104 26.31 13.63 8.27
CA ASN A 104 25.88 12.84 9.42
C ASN A 104 24.37 12.84 9.68
N ASN A 105 23.55 13.43 8.81
CA ASN A 105 22.11 13.50 9.02
C ASN A 105 21.37 12.57 8.07
N PRO A 106 20.84 11.44 8.57
CA PRO A 106 20.08 10.49 7.73
C PRO A 106 18.78 11.06 7.15
N LEU A 107 18.36 12.29 7.54
CA LEU A 107 17.22 12.98 6.93
C LEU A 107 17.54 13.68 5.61
N THR A 108 18.81 13.77 5.20
CA THR A 108 19.18 14.37 3.92
C THR A 108 19.02 13.42 2.73
N GLY A 109 17.97 12.63 2.74
CA GLY A 109 17.60 11.81 1.59
C GLY A 109 16.78 12.58 0.55
N PRO A 110 16.50 11.99 -0.60
CA PRO A 110 15.78 12.62 -1.72
C PRO A 110 14.33 13.02 -1.38
N VAL A 111 13.81 12.54 -0.26
CA VAL A 111 12.46 12.79 0.22
C VAL A 111 12.34 14.12 0.97
N PHE A 112 13.44 14.62 1.53
CA PHE A 112 13.46 15.80 2.40
C PHE A 112 14.19 16.96 1.72
N LYS A 113 13.49 18.08 1.50
CA LYS A 113 14.03 19.23 0.78
C LYS A 113 14.39 20.42 1.66
N ASN A 114 13.60 20.76 2.65
CA ASN A 114 13.80 21.92 3.52
C ASN A 114 13.20 21.68 4.90
N PRO A 115 13.89 20.99 5.79
CA PRO A 115 13.40 20.75 7.14
C PRO A 115 13.28 22.05 7.93
N VAL A 116 12.15 22.22 8.59
CA VAL A 116 11.99 23.25 9.62
C VAL A 116 12.61 22.71 10.90
N CYS A 117 13.59 23.41 11.46
CA CYS A 117 14.24 23.00 12.70
C CYS A 117 13.87 23.96 13.83
N LYS A 118 13.30 23.42 14.89
CA LYS A 118 13.12 24.12 16.17
C LYS A 118 14.07 23.51 17.19
N VAL A 119 14.72 24.35 17.98
CA VAL A 119 15.69 23.93 18.98
C VAL A 119 15.21 24.34 20.36
N TYR A 120 15.19 23.37 21.29
CA TYR A 120 14.78 23.56 22.67
C TYR A 120 15.92 23.16 23.61
N ARG A 121 16.00 23.82 24.75
CA ARG A 121 16.86 23.42 25.85
C ARG A 121 16.00 23.06 27.04
N PHE A 122 16.18 21.86 27.58
CA PHE A 122 15.47 21.40 28.76
C PHE A 122 16.46 20.88 29.80
N GLN A 123 16.09 20.93 31.06
CA GLN A 123 16.94 20.49 32.15
C GLN A 123 16.64 19.06 32.54
N THR A 124 17.67 18.27 32.74
CA THR A 124 17.59 16.91 33.29
C THR A 124 17.45 16.92 34.80
N VAL A 125 17.11 15.75 35.38
CA VAL A 125 16.98 15.59 36.86
C VAL A 125 18.25 15.97 37.60
N ASP A 126 19.42 15.77 36.98
CA ASP A 126 20.73 16.11 37.52
C ASP A 126 21.18 17.57 37.16
N SER A 127 20.24 18.41 36.84
CA SER A 127 20.43 19.84 36.53
C SER A 127 21.31 20.13 35.31
N LYS A 128 21.57 19.16 34.47
CA LYS A 128 22.28 19.34 33.18
C LYS A 128 21.31 19.71 32.08
N TRP A 129 21.85 20.39 31.06
CA TRP A 129 21.04 20.78 29.92
C TRP A 129 21.11 19.73 28.82
N MET A 130 19.93 19.31 28.34
CA MET A 130 19.78 18.57 27.10
C MET A 130 19.34 19.50 25.98
N LEU A 131 19.80 19.22 24.76
CA LEU A 131 19.42 19.94 23.55
C LEU A 131 18.47 19.04 22.74
N VAL A 132 17.28 19.56 22.45
CA VAL A 132 16.28 18.88 21.66
C VAL A 132 16.09 19.65 20.37
N ARG A 133 16.31 18.99 19.24
CA ARG A 133 16.08 19.54 17.89
C ARG A 133 14.90 18.83 17.26
N GLU A 134 13.94 19.60 16.77
CA GLU A 134 12.78 19.09 16.07
C GLU A 134 12.83 19.53 14.62
N GLN A 135 12.77 18.57 13.72
CA GLN A 135 12.70 18.75 12.28
C GLN A 135 11.35 18.25 11.79
N MET A 136 10.69 19.06 10.99
CA MET A 136 9.40 18.72 10.39
C MET A 136 9.40 19.18 8.93
N GLU A 137 8.99 18.31 8.04
CA GLU A 137 8.89 18.62 6.63
C GLU A 137 7.67 17.96 5.99
N GLU A 138 7.08 18.68 5.03
CA GLU A 138 6.07 18.13 4.14
C GLU A 138 6.75 17.20 3.12
N CYS A 139 6.26 15.96 3.05
CA CYS A 139 6.88 14.95 2.20
C CYS A 139 6.49 15.13 0.73
N THR A 140 7.49 15.16 -0.15
CA THR A 140 7.27 15.26 -1.60
C THR A 140 6.57 14.04 -2.19
N LEU A 141 6.63 12.88 -1.53
CA LEU A 141 5.93 11.66 -1.94
C LEU A 141 4.41 11.78 -1.82
N SER A 142 3.89 12.79 -1.11
CA SER A 142 2.46 13.06 -1.00
C SER A 142 1.78 13.25 -2.36
N PHE A 143 2.50 13.71 -3.38
CA PHE A 143 2.03 13.83 -4.76
C PHE A 143 2.58 12.73 -5.67
N GLY A 144 3.85 12.37 -5.50
CA GLY A 144 4.54 11.43 -6.37
C GLY A 144 3.91 10.04 -6.39
N ILE A 145 3.59 9.48 -5.23
CA ILE A 145 2.98 8.15 -5.11
C ILE A 145 1.54 8.13 -5.68
N PRO A 146 0.63 9.06 -5.32
CA PRO A 146 -0.71 9.08 -5.90
C PRO A 146 -0.74 9.22 -7.42
N LYS A 147 0.13 10.02 -8.02
CA LYS A 147 0.21 10.16 -9.48
C LYS A 147 0.63 8.86 -10.16
N GLN A 148 1.61 8.15 -9.59
CA GLN A 148 2.04 6.86 -10.09
C GLN A 148 0.92 5.82 -9.98
N LEU A 149 0.21 5.77 -8.84
CA LEU A 149 -0.93 4.87 -8.65
C LEU A 149 -2.06 5.14 -9.63
N LEU A 150 -2.44 6.40 -9.85
CA LEU A 150 -3.45 6.77 -10.85
C LEU A 150 -3.08 6.25 -12.24
N SER A 151 -1.80 6.40 -12.64
CA SER A 151 -1.32 5.89 -13.92
C SER A 151 -1.41 4.35 -14.00
N LEU A 152 -1.06 3.66 -12.91
CA LEU A 152 -1.18 2.19 -12.83
C LEU A 152 -2.63 1.72 -12.85
N TYR A 153 -3.54 2.39 -12.15
CA TYR A 153 -4.97 2.09 -12.16
C TYR A 153 -5.57 2.27 -13.56
N ILE A 154 -5.20 3.35 -14.25
CA ILE A 154 -5.64 3.59 -15.65
C ILE A 154 -5.16 2.44 -16.55
N GLN A 155 -3.88 2.06 -16.46
CA GLN A 155 -3.32 0.96 -17.26
C GLN A 155 -4.01 -0.37 -16.97
N GLU A 156 -4.24 -0.68 -15.69
CA GLU A 156 -4.91 -1.91 -15.27
C GLU A 156 -6.37 -1.95 -15.79
N ASP A 157 -7.11 -0.85 -15.64
CA ASP A 157 -8.51 -0.79 -16.07
C ASP A 157 -8.62 -0.80 -17.61
N MET A 158 -7.67 -0.19 -18.34
CA MET A 158 -7.57 -0.32 -19.79
C MET A 158 -7.29 -1.76 -20.22
N SER A 159 -6.39 -2.46 -19.53
CA SER A 159 -6.13 -3.86 -19.78
C SER A 159 -7.37 -4.74 -19.54
N ARG A 160 -8.13 -4.48 -18.46
CA ARG A 160 -9.41 -5.17 -18.20
C ARG A 160 -10.45 -4.93 -19.28
N VAL A 161 -10.57 -3.71 -19.79
CA VAL A 161 -11.46 -3.41 -20.91
C VAL A 161 -11.03 -4.18 -22.16
N GLN A 162 -9.73 -4.30 -22.42
CA GLN A 162 -9.22 -5.09 -23.54
C GLN A 162 -9.52 -6.58 -23.35
N ASP A 163 -9.26 -7.14 -22.17
CA ASP A 163 -9.58 -8.54 -21.86
C ASP A 163 -11.07 -8.84 -22.07
N LEU A 164 -11.97 -7.91 -21.68
CA LEU A 164 -13.41 -8.04 -21.94
C LEU A 164 -13.77 -8.03 -23.43
N ARG A 165 -13.06 -7.24 -24.25
CA ARG A 165 -13.22 -7.28 -25.72
C ARG A 165 -12.78 -8.62 -26.31
N ASP A 166 -11.71 -9.18 -25.78
CA ASP A 166 -11.07 -10.42 -26.27
C ASP A 166 -11.85 -11.70 -25.87
N LEU A 167 -12.94 -11.58 -25.08
CA LEU A 167 -13.84 -12.70 -24.78
C LEU A 167 -14.48 -13.31 -26.05
N GLY A 168 -14.50 -12.57 -27.15
CA GLY A 168 -15.15 -12.99 -28.42
C GLY A 168 -16.67 -12.85 -28.35
N ASP A 169 -17.35 -13.58 -29.23
CA ASP A 169 -18.82 -13.48 -29.36
C ASP A 169 -19.52 -14.08 -28.14
N LEU A 170 -20.44 -13.33 -27.59
CA LEU A 170 -21.29 -13.73 -26.48
C LEU A 170 -22.76 -13.62 -26.88
N SER A 171 -23.65 -14.38 -26.24
CA SER A 171 -25.09 -14.23 -26.43
C SER A 171 -25.54 -12.80 -26.08
N PRO A 172 -26.66 -12.32 -26.64
CA PRO A 172 -27.09 -10.92 -26.48
C PRO A 172 -27.17 -10.45 -25.02
N HIS A 173 -27.56 -11.31 -24.11
CA HIS A 173 -27.62 -11.01 -22.67
C HIS A 173 -26.21 -10.67 -22.12
N TRP A 174 -25.25 -11.55 -22.34
CA TRP A 174 -23.87 -11.38 -21.87
C TRP A 174 -23.15 -10.24 -22.58
N ASP A 175 -23.44 -10.04 -23.87
CA ASP A 175 -22.86 -8.92 -24.62
C ASP A 175 -23.33 -7.57 -24.10
N ASN A 176 -24.60 -7.44 -23.72
CA ASN A 176 -25.14 -6.24 -23.11
C ASN A 176 -24.49 -5.95 -21.75
N LEU A 177 -24.37 -6.98 -20.88
CA LEU A 177 -23.68 -6.83 -19.59
C LEU A 177 -22.20 -6.45 -19.77
N ARG A 178 -21.53 -7.09 -20.74
CA ARG A 178 -20.14 -6.74 -21.09
C ARG A 178 -20.01 -5.28 -21.48
N LYS A 179 -20.87 -4.78 -22.37
CA LYS A 179 -20.86 -3.39 -22.80
C LYS A 179 -21.11 -2.44 -21.63
N GLU A 180 -22.02 -2.75 -20.74
CA GLU A 180 -22.30 -1.94 -19.56
C GLU A 180 -21.10 -1.88 -18.62
N VAL A 181 -20.49 -3.03 -18.32
CA VAL A 181 -19.26 -3.10 -17.50
C VAL A 181 -18.12 -2.31 -18.14
N MET A 182 -17.90 -2.46 -19.45
CA MET A 182 -16.88 -1.70 -20.19
C MET A 182 -17.13 -0.20 -20.14
N ASN A 183 -18.37 0.25 -20.26
CA ASN A 183 -18.73 1.68 -20.15
C ASN A 183 -18.43 2.22 -18.75
N ARG A 184 -18.68 1.44 -17.71
CA ARG A 184 -18.34 1.82 -16.33
C ARG A 184 -16.84 1.96 -16.13
N TYR A 185 -16.04 1.01 -16.61
CA TYR A 185 -14.57 1.13 -16.60
C TYR A 185 -14.10 2.33 -17.40
N GLY A 186 -14.68 2.60 -18.56
CA GLY A 186 -14.39 3.79 -19.37
C GLY A 186 -14.63 5.09 -18.59
N ALA A 187 -15.72 5.18 -17.84
CA ALA A 187 -16.02 6.32 -16.99
C ALA A 187 -14.99 6.51 -15.86
N ILE A 188 -14.54 5.42 -15.25
CA ILE A 188 -13.48 5.45 -14.21
C ILE A 188 -12.16 5.92 -14.83
N ILE A 189 -11.76 5.34 -15.96
CA ILE A 189 -10.52 5.70 -16.68
C ILE A 189 -10.52 7.19 -16.98
N SER A 190 -11.61 7.72 -17.56
CA SER A 190 -11.75 9.15 -17.88
C SER A 190 -11.64 10.01 -16.61
N SER A 191 -12.31 9.62 -15.53
CA SER A 191 -12.25 10.33 -14.25
C SER A 191 -10.84 10.36 -13.66
N TYR A 192 -10.07 9.26 -13.80
CA TYR A 192 -8.70 9.19 -13.31
C TYR A 192 -7.72 9.98 -14.20
N GLN A 193 -7.94 9.98 -15.52
CA GLN A 193 -7.17 10.82 -16.45
C GLN A 193 -7.39 12.32 -16.17
N GLU A 194 -8.63 12.74 -15.95
CA GLU A 194 -8.94 14.10 -15.55
C GLU A 194 -8.26 14.47 -14.23
N THR A 195 -8.34 13.59 -13.23
CA THR A 195 -7.69 13.78 -11.93
C THR A 195 -6.18 13.93 -12.09
N LEU A 196 -5.55 13.08 -12.88
CA LEU A 196 -4.10 13.14 -13.13
C LEU A 196 -3.70 14.44 -13.82
N ALA A 197 -4.46 14.85 -14.84
CA ALA A 197 -4.23 16.10 -15.55
C ALA A 197 -4.39 17.34 -14.63
N GLU A 198 -5.33 17.33 -13.70
CA GLU A 198 -5.48 18.39 -12.69
C GLU A 198 -4.31 18.40 -11.70
N LEU A 199 -3.85 17.21 -11.25
CA LEU A 199 -2.70 17.10 -10.36
C LEU A 199 -1.40 17.56 -11.02
N ASP A 200 -1.25 17.41 -12.33
CA ASP A 200 -0.07 17.88 -13.08
C ASP A 200 0.02 19.40 -13.19
N LYS A 201 -1.11 20.09 -13.07
CA LYS A 201 -1.16 21.57 -13.05
C LYS A 201 -0.74 22.16 -11.70
N ILE A 202 -0.73 21.34 -10.64
CA ILE A 202 -0.38 21.83 -9.29
C ILE A 202 1.12 21.89 -9.18
N THR A 203 1.64 23.13 -9.20
CA THR A 203 3.04 23.44 -8.98
C THR A 203 3.22 24.10 -7.60
N GLY A 204 4.10 23.59 -6.76
CA GLY A 204 4.47 24.21 -5.50
C GLY A 204 4.23 23.38 -4.25
N ARG A 205 4.77 23.88 -3.13
CA ARG A 205 4.89 23.14 -1.86
C ARG A 205 3.65 23.17 -0.98
N SER A 206 2.74 24.07 -1.16
CA SER A 206 1.70 24.29 -0.16
C SER A 206 0.41 23.59 -0.55
N PHE A 207 0.37 22.31 -0.33
CA PHE A 207 -0.89 21.60 -0.26
C PHE A 207 -1.58 21.94 1.07
N LYS A 208 -2.74 22.61 1.01
CA LYS A 208 -3.57 22.91 2.18
C LYS A 208 -4.83 22.06 2.17
N PRO A 209 -4.75 20.80 2.56
CA PRO A 209 -5.84 19.84 2.38
C PRO A 209 -7.11 20.20 3.14
N SER A 210 -6.99 20.93 4.25
CA SER A 210 -8.17 21.37 5.03
C SER A 210 -9.09 22.32 4.25
N CYS A 211 -8.54 23.08 3.30
CA CYS A 211 -9.31 23.94 2.40
C CYS A 211 -9.79 23.21 1.15
N CYS A 212 -9.18 22.10 0.81
CA CYS A 212 -9.34 21.41 -0.47
C CYS A 212 -10.08 20.07 -0.37
N LYS A 213 -10.61 19.69 0.80
CA LYS A 213 -11.36 18.43 0.99
C LYS A 213 -12.57 18.28 0.03
N ALA A 214 -13.12 19.37 -0.42
CA ALA A 214 -14.24 19.38 -1.37
C ALA A 214 -13.81 19.23 -2.84
N GLN A 215 -12.52 19.22 -3.14
CA GLN A 215 -12.00 19.10 -4.50
C GLN A 215 -11.77 17.64 -4.86
N LYS A 216 -12.49 17.13 -5.86
CA LYS A 216 -12.40 15.75 -6.33
C LYS A 216 -10.98 15.37 -6.77
N SER A 217 -10.28 16.27 -7.46
CA SER A 217 -8.91 16.02 -7.96
C SER A 217 -7.88 15.80 -6.86
N LEU A 218 -8.13 16.31 -5.64
CA LEU A 218 -7.21 16.18 -4.51
C LEU A 218 -7.55 15.00 -3.60
N GLU A 219 -8.55 14.20 -3.90
CA GLU A 219 -9.01 13.12 -3.03
C GLU A 219 -7.96 12.01 -2.86
N PHE A 220 -7.16 11.74 -3.90
CA PHE A 220 -6.07 10.76 -3.86
C PHE A 220 -4.87 11.21 -3.02
N ILE A 221 -4.76 12.50 -2.74
CA ILE A 221 -3.62 13.08 -2.02
C ILE A 221 -3.83 12.93 -0.51
N PRO A 222 -2.83 12.45 0.25
CA PRO A 222 -2.92 12.37 1.70
C PRO A 222 -3.01 13.77 2.33
N ILE A 223 -3.78 13.86 3.41
CA ILE A 223 -3.98 15.11 4.12
C ILE A 223 -2.81 15.36 5.06
N ASN A 224 -2.13 16.50 4.93
CA ASN A 224 -1.07 16.97 5.84
C ASN A 224 -0.04 15.88 6.18
N LEU A 225 0.49 15.22 5.16
CA LEU A 225 1.55 14.24 5.34
C LEU A 225 2.87 14.94 5.66
N HIS A 226 3.35 14.77 6.88
CA HIS A 226 4.60 15.33 7.35
C HIS A 226 5.47 14.27 7.98
N THR A 227 6.77 14.42 7.81
CA THR A 227 7.80 13.68 8.55
C THR A 227 8.31 14.54 9.69
N GLN A 228 8.45 13.95 10.86
CA GLN A 228 8.98 14.64 12.03
C GLN A 228 10.09 13.79 12.65
N ARG A 229 11.20 14.46 13.00
CA ARG A 229 12.31 13.86 13.74
C ARG A 229 12.64 14.72 14.94
N MET A 230 12.67 14.10 16.09
CA MET A 230 13.22 14.67 17.29
C MET A 230 14.62 14.10 17.53
N ARG A 231 15.65 14.95 17.51
CA ARG A 231 17.03 14.60 17.89
C ARG A 231 17.31 15.11 19.27
N VAL A 232 17.76 14.24 20.14
CA VAL A 232 18.09 14.57 21.53
C VAL A 232 19.59 14.41 21.75
N THR A 233 20.26 15.49 22.12
CA THR A 233 21.66 15.48 22.54
C THR A 233 21.68 15.68 24.05
N CYS A 234 22.07 14.64 24.76
CA CYS A 234 22.15 14.63 26.22
C CYS A 234 23.59 14.38 26.66
N PRO A 235 24.12 15.06 27.73
CA PRO A 235 25.52 14.92 28.14
C PRO A 235 25.97 13.50 28.54
N ARG A 236 25.03 12.61 28.83
CA ARG A 236 25.30 11.23 29.31
C ARG A 236 25.02 10.13 28.31
N LYS A 237 24.42 10.44 27.18
CA LYS A 237 24.01 9.45 26.17
C LYS A 237 24.46 9.92 24.80
N THR A 238 24.70 8.97 23.92
CA THR A 238 24.82 9.23 22.48
C THR A 238 23.54 9.88 21.96
N ASP A 239 23.66 10.67 20.90
CA ASP A 239 22.53 11.28 20.24
C ASP A 239 21.46 10.25 19.89
N ALA A 240 20.22 10.55 20.25
CA ALA A 240 19.06 9.70 19.97
C ALA A 240 18.13 10.38 18.98
N PHE A 241 17.52 9.59 18.11
CA PHE A 241 16.58 10.05 17.09
C PHE A 241 15.24 9.35 17.27
N TYR A 242 14.16 10.13 17.19
CA TYR A 242 12.79 9.62 17.29
C TYR A 242 12.00 10.14 16.09
N ASP A 243 11.62 9.21 15.23
CA ASP A 243 10.94 9.49 13.98
C ASP A 243 9.45 9.17 14.07
N ILE A 244 8.63 10.03 13.50
CA ILE A 244 7.21 9.82 13.36
C ILE A 244 6.69 10.45 12.07
N VAL A 245 5.73 9.80 11.44
CA VAL A 245 4.99 10.35 10.29
C VAL A 245 3.60 10.75 10.76
N THR A 246 3.20 11.97 10.46
CA THR A 246 1.86 12.46 10.73
C THR A 246 1.09 12.61 9.44
N VAL A 247 -0.16 12.15 9.43
CA VAL A 247 -1.03 12.16 8.26
C VAL A 247 -2.49 12.22 8.67
N GLY A 248 -3.33 12.93 7.91
CA GLY A 248 -4.77 12.84 8.08
C GLY A 248 -5.24 11.42 7.78
N ALA A 249 -6.27 10.94 8.48
CA ALA A 249 -6.77 9.59 8.28
C ALA A 249 -7.04 9.31 6.79
N PRO A 250 -6.46 8.26 6.21
CA PRO A 250 -6.76 7.84 4.86
C PRO A 250 -8.26 7.56 4.71
N ALA A 251 -8.94 8.40 3.96
CA ALA A 251 -10.39 8.33 3.83
C ALA A 251 -10.88 9.10 2.58
N ALA A 252 -12.00 8.69 2.01
CA ALA A 252 -12.59 9.32 0.83
C ALA A 252 -13.49 10.52 1.24
N HIS A 253 -12.86 11.61 1.60
CA HIS A 253 -13.54 12.81 2.12
C HIS A 253 -14.51 13.47 1.15
N PHE A 254 -14.18 13.49 -0.14
CA PHE A 254 -15.04 14.07 -1.17
C PHE A 254 -16.34 13.29 -1.31
N GLN A 255 -16.27 11.95 -1.26
CA GLN A 255 -17.43 11.07 -1.38
C GLN A 255 -18.32 11.11 -0.12
N GLY A 256 -17.79 11.57 1.02
CA GLY A 256 -18.52 11.69 2.27
C GLY A 256 -18.82 10.34 2.96
N PHE A 257 -19.55 10.39 4.08
CA PHE A 257 -19.73 9.24 4.96
C PHE A 257 -21.21 9.02 5.36
N LYS A 258 -22.17 9.57 4.62
CA LYS A 258 -23.61 9.44 4.93
C LYS A 258 -24.07 7.97 5.00
N CYS A 259 -23.47 7.10 4.17
CA CYS A 259 -23.79 5.67 4.12
C CYS A 259 -22.78 4.79 4.87
N GLY A 260 -21.87 5.39 5.63
CA GLY A 260 -20.74 4.73 6.27
C GLY A 260 -19.46 4.75 5.43
N GLY A 261 -18.40 4.10 5.91
CA GLY A 261 -17.12 3.93 5.23
C GLY A 261 -17.01 2.59 4.49
N LEU A 262 -15.82 2.32 3.93
CA LEU A 262 -15.55 1.15 3.08
C LEU A 262 -15.88 -0.17 3.76
N GLN A 263 -15.49 -0.36 5.02
CA GLN A 263 -15.72 -1.63 5.71
C GLN A 263 -17.21 -2.00 5.75
N ARG A 264 -18.05 -1.04 6.11
CA ARG A 264 -19.52 -1.21 6.16
C ARG A 264 -20.11 -1.37 4.77
N LEU A 265 -19.68 -0.56 3.81
CA LEU A 265 -20.17 -0.60 2.43
C LEU A 265 -19.80 -1.92 1.75
N LEU A 266 -18.58 -2.43 1.94
CA LEU A 266 -18.15 -3.72 1.41
C LEU A 266 -18.94 -4.88 2.02
N SER A 267 -19.16 -4.86 3.34
CA SER A 267 -19.97 -5.90 4.02
C SER A 267 -21.43 -5.93 3.52
N ARG A 268 -22.03 -4.75 3.31
CA ARG A 268 -23.37 -4.65 2.74
C ARG A 268 -23.39 -5.14 1.30
N TYR A 269 -22.45 -4.73 0.50
CA TYR A 269 -22.33 -5.14 -0.88
C TYR A 269 -22.23 -6.67 -1.02
N GLU A 270 -21.37 -7.31 -0.24
CA GLU A 270 -21.24 -8.77 -0.25
C GLU A 270 -22.55 -9.49 0.16
N ALA A 271 -23.30 -8.93 1.11
CA ALA A 271 -24.61 -9.45 1.49
C ALA A 271 -25.66 -9.34 0.37
N GLU A 272 -25.63 -8.24 -0.41
CA GLU A 272 -26.57 -7.98 -1.50
C GLU A 272 -26.19 -8.68 -2.80
N LYS A 273 -24.92 -9.05 -2.99
CA LYS A 273 -24.36 -9.59 -4.23
C LYS A 273 -25.09 -10.87 -4.71
N LYS A 274 -25.50 -11.75 -3.82
CA LYS A 274 -26.29 -12.94 -4.16
C LYS A 274 -27.65 -12.59 -4.78
N SER A 275 -28.29 -11.55 -4.29
CA SER A 275 -29.56 -11.08 -4.84
C SER A 275 -29.37 -10.47 -6.24
N PHE A 276 -28.31 -9.69 -6.45
CA PHE A 276 -27.99 -9.14 -7.77
C PHE A 276 -27.61 -10.24 -8.76
N SER A 277 -26.89 -11.27 -8.36
CA SER A 277 -26.54 -12.37 -9.25
C SER A 277 -27.80 -13.06 -9.82
N THR A 278 -28.81 -13.26 -9.01
CA THR A 278 -30.10 -13.80 -9.46
C THR A 278 -30.82 -12.83 -10.39
N ALA A 279 -30.85 -11.55 -10.07
CA ALA A 279 -31.51 -10.54 -10.90
C ALA A 279 -30.87 -10.39 -12.30
N TYR A 280 -29.55 -10.49 -12.39
CA TYR A 280 -28.82 -10.41 -13.66
C TYR A 280 -28.56 -11.78 -14.32
N GLN A 281 -29.11 -12.85 -13.76
CA GLN A 281 -28.89 -14.24 -14.23
C GLN A 281 -27.41 -14.60 -14.33
N CYS A 282 -26.58 -14.05 -13.42
CA CYS A 282 -25.17 -14.36 -13.30
C CYS A 282 -24.92 -15.48 -12.32
N ILE A 283 -23.84 -16.21 -12.49
CA ILE A 283 -23.36 -17.13 -11.48
C ILE A 283 -22.76 -16.32 -10.33
N TYR A 284 -23.17 -16.61 -9.11
CA TYR A 284 -22.54 -16.02 -7.94
C TYR A 284 -21.18 -16.68 -7.68
N TYR A 285 -20.13 -15.87 -7.65
CA TYR A 285 -18.80 -16.25 -7.20
C TYR A 285 -18.51 -15.59 -5.87
N SER A 286 -18.05 -16.38 -4.90
CA SER A 286 -17.62 -15.86 -3.60
C SER A 286 -16.38 -14.95 -3.78
N PRO A 287 -16.07 -14.07 -2.80
CA PRO A 287 -14.84 -13.29 -2.83
C PRO A 287 -13.57 -14.12 -2.98
N GLU A 288 -13.57 -15.35 -2.42
CA GLU A 288 -12.46 -16.29 -2.55
C GLU A 288 -12.29 -16.80 -3.99
N HIS A 289 -13.39 -17.12 -4.67
CA HIS A 289 -13.36 -17.50 -6.08
C HIS A 289 -12.91 -16.36 -6.98
N THR A 290 -13.33 -15.14 -6.71
CA THR A 290 -12.88 -13.94 -7.45
C THR A 290 -11.39 -13.68 -7.24
N ALA A 291 -10.91 -13.78 -6.01
CA ALA A 291 -9.48 -13.68 -5.70
C ALA A 291 -8.67 -14.79 -6.38
N LYS A 292 -9.20 -16.02 -6.38
CA LYS A 292 -8.57 -17.16 -7.07
C LYS A 292 -8.51 -16.96 -8.59
N ALA A 293 -9.56 -16.42 -9.20
CA ALA A 293 -9.55 -16.10 -10.63
C ALA A 293 -8.47 -15.06 -10.97
N GLN A 294 -8.29 -14.04 -10.13
CA GLN A 294 -7.21 -13.05 -10.28
C GLN A 294 -5.83 -13.68 -10.10
N GLU A 295 -5.67 -14.57 -9.11
CA GLU A 295 -4.43 -15.33 -8.89
C GLU A 295 -4.08 -16.19 -10.11
N VAL A 296 -5.04 -16.91 -10.68
CA VAL A 296 -4.85 -17.71 -11.89
C VAL A 296 -4.41 -16.83 -13.06
N LEU A 297 -5.07 -15.69 -13.30
CA LEU A 297 -4.67 -14.73 -14.33
C LEU A 297 -3.24 -14.22 -14.15
N SER A 298 -2.87 -13.86 -12.92
CA SER A 298 -1.52 -13.40 -12.60
C SER A 298 -0.48 -14.51 -12.80
N THR A 299 -0.78 -15.72 -12.32
CA THR A 299 0.10 -16.89 -12.47
C THR A 299 0.30 -17.24 -13.93
N MET A 300 -0.75 -17.24 -14.76
CA MET A 300 -0.63 -17.49 -16.20
C MET A 300 0.22 -16.43 -16.90
N SER A 301 0.05 -15.17 -16.52
CA SER A 301 0.83 -14.05 -17.08
C SER A 301 2.31 -14.12 -16.73
N LEU A 302 2.67 -14.72 -15.59
CA LEU A 302 4.06 -14.94 -15.17
C LEU A 302 4.67 -16.20 -15.76
N LEU A 303 3.94 -17.31 -15.76
CA LEU A 303 4.47 -18.62 -16.18
C LEU A 303 4.63 -18.73 -17.70
N GLN A 304 3.72 -18.17 -18.48
CA GLN A 304 3.79 -18.28 -19.94
C GLN A 304 5.07 -17.70 -20.54
N PRO A 305 5.50 -16.45 -20.26
CA PRO A 305 6.75 -15.93 -20.79
C PRO A 305 7.97 -16.65 -20.21
N LEU A 306 7.89 -17.10 -18.94
CA LEU A 306 8.96 -17.86 -18.31
C LEU A 306 9.16 -19.22 -18.98
N ILE A 307 8.10 -19.98 -19.23
CA ILE A 307 8.15 -21.26 -19.97
C ILE A 307 8.71 -21.03 -21.39
N THR A 308 8.28 -19.96 -22.04
CA THR A 308 8.80 -19.61 -23.37
C THR A 308 10.31 -19.33 -23.34
N SER A 309 10.77 -18.55 -22.36
CA SER A 309 12.19 -18.24 -22.17
C SER A 309 13.02 -19.50 -21.85
N LEU A 310 12.52 -20.36 -20.95
CA LEU A 310 13.19 -21.62 -20.60
C LEU A 310 13.26 -22.58 -21.77
N ALA A 311 12.23 -22.64 -22.62
CA ALA A 311 12.22 -23.39 -23.84
C ALA A 311 13.29 -22.88 -24.86
N ASP A 312 13.49 -21.56 -24.94
CA ASP A 312 14.55 -20.97 -25.75
C ASP A 312 15.94 -21.25 -25.16
N GLN A 313 16.10 -21.23 -23.85
CA GLN A 313 17.34 -21.62 -23.18
C GLN A 313 17.70 -23.09 -23.44
N LEU A 314 16.69 -23.98 -23.45
CA LEU A 314 16.90 -25.39 -23.81
C LEU A 314 17.43 -25.54 -25.25
N LEU A 315 16.86 -24.82 -26.21
CA LEU A 315 17.33 -24.80 -27.60
C LEU A 315 18.74 -24.21 -27.73
N GLN A 316 19.07 -23.21 -26.91
CA GLN A 316 20.41 -22.63 -26.88
C GLN A 316 21.44 -23.63 -26.33
N ALA A 317 21.13 -24.26 -25.18
CA ALA A 317 21.99 -25.28 -24.58
C ALA A 317 22.20 -26.48 -25.52
N ALA A 318 21.19 -26.85 -26.31
CA ALA A 318 21.27 -27.85 -27.35
C ALA A 318 22.19 -27.42 -28.51
N GLN A 319 22.19 -26.14 -28.88
CA GLN A 319 23.12 -25.61 -29.90
C GLN A 319 24.58 -25.64 -29.44
N GLU A 320 24.81 -25.44 -28.14
CA GLU A 320 26.14 -25.46 -27.52
C GLU A 320 26.62 -26.91 -27.24
N HIS A 321 25.81 -27.93 -27.56
CA HIS A 321 26.06 -29.34 -27.26
C HIS A 321 26.48 -29.60 -25.79
N SER A 322 25.94 -28.81 -24.88
CA SER A 322 26.22 -28.91 -23.46
C SER A 322 25.25 -29.88 -22.77
N SER A 323 25.65 -31.14 -22.60
CA SER A 323 24.81 -32.17 -21.97
C SER A 323 24.34 -31.77 -20.55
N PRO A 324 25.19 -31.20 -19.65
CA PRO A 324 24.70 -30.69 -18.37
C PRO A 324 23.78 -29.46 -18.52
N GLY A 325 24.08 -28.54 -19.43
CA GLY A 325 23.23 -27.37 -19.67
C GLY A 325 21.83 -27.74 -20.20
N VAL A 326 21.75 -28.74 -21.08
CA VAL A 326 20.45 -29.25 -21.56
C VAL A 326 19.65 -29.90 -20.45
N ARG A 327 20.27 -30.64 -19.53
CA ARG A 327 19.57 -31.23 -18.36
C ARG A 327 19.01 -30.17 -17.40
N ASP A 328 19.83 -29.17 -17.09
CA ASP A 328 19.41 -28.09 -16.17
C ASP A 328 18.29 -27.26 -16.80
N ALA A 329 18.41 -26.91 -18.07
CA ALA A 329 17.35 -26.22 -18.80
C ALA A 329 16.05 -27.03 -18.90
N LEU A 330 16.17 -28.36 -19.19
CA LEU A 330 15.02 -29.26 -19.23
C LEU A 330 14.32 -29.37 -17.86
N LYS A 331 15.10 -29.52 -16.79
CA LYS A 331 14.56 -29.59 -15.43
C LYS A 331 13.77 -28.32 -15.08
N ASN A 332 14.35 -27.16 -15.33
CA ASN A 332 13.69 -25.88 -15.05
C ASN A 332 12.41 -25.73 -15.90
N LEU A 333 12.46 -26.12 -17.17
CA LEU A 333 11.31 -26.12 -18.07
C LEU A 333 10.21 -27.07 -17.57
N SER A 334 10.57 -28.29 -17.15
CA SER A 334 9.65 -29.27 -16.59
C SER A 334 8.97 -28.76 -15.33
N ASP A 335 9.76 -28.29 -14.36
CA ASP A 335 9.24 -27.77 -13.07
C ASP A 335 8.22 -26.65 -13.29
N LYS A 336 8.49 -25.71 -14.20
CA LYS A 336 7.59 -24.60 -14.50
C LYS A 336 6.37 -25.02 -15.31
N THR A 337 6.52 -25.95 -16.23
CA THR A 337 5.38 -26.49 -17.00
C THR A 337 4.48 -27.36 -16.11
N GLU A 338 5.01 -28.10 -15.16
CA GLU A 338 4.22 -28.84 -14.17
C GLU A 338 3.44 -27.90 -13.24
N GLN A 339 4.08 -26.83 -12.76
CA GLN A 339 3.41 -25.76 -11.97
C GLN A 339 2.26 -25.16 -12.78
N PHE A 340 2.48 -24.89 -14.06
CA PHE A 340 1.46 -24.37 -14.97
C PHE A 340 0.29 -25.34 -15.12
N VAL A 341 0.52 -26.63 -15.39
CA VAL A 341 -0.52 -27.66 -15.49
C VAL A 341 -1.27 -27.81 -14.18
N HIS A 342 -0.59 -27.75 -13.04
CA HIS A 342 -1.25 -27.79 -11.73
C HIS A 342 -2.25 -26.63 -11.55
N THR A 343 -1.87 -25.42 -11.94
CA THR A 343 -2.76 -24.26 -11.88
C THR A 343 -3.99 -24.42 -12.76
N LEU A 344 -3.85 -25.07 -13.93
CA LEU A 344 -4.95 -25.32 -14.85
C LEU A 344 -5.94 -26.41 -14.40
N LYS A 345 -5.53 -27.31 -13.53
CA LYS A 345 -6.39 -28.35 -12.95
C LYS A 345 -7.36 -27.83 -11.89
N ASP A 346 -7.30 -26.52 -11.57
CA ASP A 346 -8.21 -25.92 -10.61
C ASP A 346 -9.68 -26.05 -11.08
N GLU A 347 -10.56 -26.50 -10.20
CA GLU A 347 -11.98 -26.69 -10.47
C GLU A 347 -12.68 -25.40 -10.88
N LEU A 348 -12.21 -24.25 -10.41
CA LEU A 348 -12.74 -22.95 -10.81
C LEU A 348 -12.48 -22.69 -12.30
N VAL A 349 -11.27 -23.02 -12.79
CA VAL A 349 -10.91 -22.83 -14.22
C VAL A 349 -11.81 -23.69 -15.09
N LYS A 350 -12.01 -24.94 -14.70
CA LYS A 350 -12.91 -25.88 -15.37
C LYS A 350 -14.35 -25.35 -15.41
N SER A 351 -14.91 -25.04 -14.24
CA SER A 351 -16.27 -24.50 -14.13
C SER A 351 -16.46 -23.22 -14.94
N ALA A 352 -15.50 -22.32 -14.94
CA ALA A 352 -15.54 -21.06 -15.69
C ALA A 352 -15.51 -21.26 -17.21
N LEU A 353 -14.73 -22.22 -17.70
CA LEU A 353 -14.71 -22.58 -19.12
C LEU A 353 -16.08 -23.09 -19.59
N LEU A 354 -16.73 -23.92 -18.76
CA LEU A 354 -18.05 -24.42 -19.01
C LEU A 354 -19.08 -23.31 -19.08
N ALA A 355 -19.02 -22.40 -18.11
CA ALA A 355 -19.90 -21.23 -18.07
C ALA A 355 -19.71 -20.33 -19.30
N LEU A 356 -18.49 -20.09 -19.72
CA LEU A 356 -18.16 -19.30 -20.93
C LEU A 356 -18.68 -19.99 -22.20
N HIS A 357 -18.55 -21.32 -22.29
CA HIS A 357 -19.08 -22.06 -23.42
C HIS A 357 -20.60 -21.94 -23.51
N ALA A 358 -21.31 -22.07 -22.36
CA ALA A 358 -22.75 -21.88 -22.31
C ALA A 358 -23.21 -20.43 -22.63
N ALA A 359 -22.34 -19.46 -22.45
CA ALA A 359 -22.62 -18.06 -22.77
C ALA A 359 -22.42 -17.68 -24.26
N ARG A 360 -21.97 -18.62 -25.11
CA ARG A 360 -21.77 -18.39 -26.55
C ARG A 360 -23.10 -18.30 -27.30
N PRO A 361 -23.16 -17.58 -28.45
CA PRO A 361 -24.32 -17.53 -29.29
C PRO A 361 -24.67 -18.93 -29.84
N GLY A 362 -25.96 -19.28 -29.89
CA GLY A 362 -26.42 -20.56 -30.43
C GLY A 362 -26.16 -21.79 -29.58
N TYR A 363 -25.74 -21.61 -28.32
CA TYR A 363 -25.67 -22.72 -27.37
C TYR A 363 -27.05 -23.28 -27.09
N VAL A 364 -27.25 -24.60 -27.38
CA VAL A 364 -28.48 -25.34 -27.06
C VAL A 364 -28.10 -26.41 -26.06
N SER A 365 -28.75 -26.38 -24.88
CA SER A 365 -28.54 -27.37 -23.85
C SER A 365 -28.82 -28.81 -24.35
N LYS A 366 -27.99 -29.75 -23.93
CA LYS A 366 -28.20 -31.17 -24.25
C LYS A 366 -29.57 -31.69 -23.79
N THR A 367 -30.13 -31.10 -22.73
CA THR A 367 -31.48 -31.43 -22.22
C THR A 367 -32.57 -31.05 -23.19
N GLN A 368 -32.43 -30.02 -24.03
CA GLN A 368 -33.40 -29.65 -25.05
C GLN A 368 -33.28 -30.52 -26.33
N ARG A 369 -32.15 -31.21 -26.53
CA ARG A 369 -31.96 -32.11 -27.69
C ARG A 369 -32.58 -33.49 -27.52
N GLN A 370 -33.07 -33.85 -26.33
CA GLN A 370 -33.59 -35.17 -26.02
C GLN A 370 -35.12 -35.25 -25.95
N THR A 371 -35.87 -34.26 -26.37
CA THR A 371 -37.31 -34.40 -26.62
C THR A 371 -37.50 -34.96 -28.02
N PRO A 372 -37.88 -36.25 -28.15
CA PRO A 372 -38.27 -36.79 -29.46
C PRO A 372 -39.56 -36.11 -29.86
N VAL A 373 -39.59 -35.54 -31.05
CA VAL A 373 -40.83 -35.17 -31.72
C VAL A 373 -41.59 -36.48 -32.00
N GLN A 374 -42.49 -36.87 -31.15
CA GLN A 374 -43.51 -37.83 -31.50
C GLN A 374 -44.54 -37.17 -32.42
N GLY A 375 -44.49 -37.56 -33.69
CA GLY A 375 -45.45 -37.20 -34.66
C GLY A 375 -46.81 -37.82 -34.28
N GLY A 376 -47.78 -36.95 -34.16
CA GLY A 376 -49.22 -37.30 -34.08
C GLY A 376 -49.95 -36.48 -35.12
N GLN A 377 -50.20 -37.13 -36.29
CA GLN A 377 -51.21 -36.66 -37.24
C GLN A 377 -52.55 -36.64 -36.56
N ASN A 378 -53.28 -35.51 -36.61
CA ASN A 378 -54.72 -35.59 -36.81
C ASN A 378 -55.19 -34.33 -37.56
N GLN A 379 -55.84 -34.60 -38.66
CA GLN A 379 -56.62 -33.72 -39.53
C GLN A 379 -57.89 -33.21 -38.82
N GLY A 380 -58.32 -32.03 -39.18
CA GLY A 380 -59.74 -31.72 -39.08
C GLY A 380 -60.08 -30.23 -39.00
N HIS A 381 -60.47 -29.68 -40.17
CA HIS A 381 -61.53 -28.71 -40.46
C HIS A 381 -61.47 -27.27 -39.88
N ILE A 382 -61.12 -26.32 -40.75
CA ILE A 382 -61.93 -25.25 -41.38
C ILE A 382 -63.01 -24.59 -40.51
N HIS A 383 -62.82 -23.30 -40.20
CA HIS A 383 -63.84 -22.28 -40.54
C HIS A 383 -63.21 -20.91 -40.68
N GLN A 384 -63.60 -20.24 -41.79
CA GLN A 384 -63.36 -18.87 -42.20
C GLN A 384 -64.17 -17.85 -41.39
N GLY A 385 -63.68 -16.62 -41.40
CA GLY A 385 -64.36 -15.37 -41.05
C GLY A 385 -63.40 -14.29 -40.78
N SER A 386 -62.91 -13.60 -41.76
CA SER A 386 -63.15 -12.25 -42.33
C SER A 386 -63.75 -11.25 -41.33
N ASP A 387 -63.18 -10.11 -41.07
CA ASP A 387 -63.12 -8.85 -41.76
C ASP A 387 -62.51 -7.76 -40.83
N GLN A 388 -61.56 -7.07 -41.35
CA GLN A 388 -61.57 -5.68 -41.80
C GLN A 388 -61.46 -4.56 -40.70
N ASN A 389 -60.43 -3.85 -40.91
CA ASN A 389 -60.36 -2.42 -41.11
C ASN A 389 -60.05 -1.46 -39.95
N GLN A 390 -59.08 -0.77 -40.13
CA GLN A 390 -58.80 0.66 -40.32
C GLN A 390 -58.02 1.37 -39.21
N SER A 391 -56.82 1.72 -39.60
CA SER A 391 -56.15 2.97 -39.17
C SER A 391 -56.90 4.17 -39.77
N PRO A 392 -56.67 5.44 -39.46
CA PRO A 392 -55.43 6.10 -39.10
C PRO A 392 -55.53 7.39 -38.27
N VAL A 393 -54.35 7.99 -38.03
CA VAL A 393 -54.04 9.45 -38.14
C VAL A 393 -53.86 10.32 -36.89
N GLN A 394 -52.64 10.77 -36.75
CA GLN A 394 -52.11 12.09 -36.48
C GLN A 394 -52.37 12.86 -35.16
N GLY A 395 -51.27 13.40 -34.64
CA GLY A 395 -51.24 14.70 -34.04
C GLY A 395 -50.22 14.90 -32.94
N LEU A 396 -49.03 15.36 -33.28
CA LEU A 396 -48.17 16.21 -32.47
C LEU A 396 -48.77 17.64 -32.41
N PRO A 397 -48.44 18.61 -31.56
CA PRO A 397 -47.17 18.81 -30.82
C PRO A 397 -47.30 19.47 -29.40
N GLY A 398 -46.19 19.50 -28.65
CA GLY A 398 -45.70 20.73 -28.04
C GLY A 398 -45.95 21.00 -26.56
N HIS A 399 -44.85 21.34 -25.91
CA HIS A 399 -44.63 22.23 -24.78
C HIS A 399 -44.30 21.59 -23.43
N SER A 400 -43.00 21.72 -23.08
CA SER A 400 -42.56 21.97 -21.71
C SER A 400 -43.15 23.31 -21.18
N PRO A 401 -43.34 23.60 -19.89
CA PRO A 401 -42.20 23.76 -18.98
C PRO A 401 -42.43 23.48 -17.49
N THR A 402 -41.28 23.32 -16.77
CA THR A 402 -40.95 23.88 -15.45
C THR A 402 -41.77 23.58 -14.18
N THR A 403 -40.93 23.22 -13.19
CA THR A 403 -40.96 23.57 -11.75
C THR A 403 -41.91 22.83 -10.82
N SER A 404 -41.35 22.22 -9.85
CA SER A 404 -41.21 22.56 -8.44
C SER A 404 -41.30 21.36 -7.54
N VAL A 405 -40.23 21.18 -6.81
CA VAL A 405 -40.06 20.94 -5.35
C VAL A 405 -41.33 20.45 -4.63
N THR A 406 -41.24 19.32 -4.01
CA THR A 406 -41.63 19.17 -2.58
C THR A 406 -41.04 17.90 -1.99
N GLU A 407 -40.35 18.11 -0.87
CA GLU A 407 -39.91 17.13 0.13
C GLU A 407 -41.13 16.43 0.75
N SER A 408 -40.97 15.21 1.18
CA SER A 408 -41.09 14.82 2.58
C SER A 408 -41.09 13.31 2.83
N PRO A 409 -40.79 12.87 4.03
CA PRO A 409 -40.05 11.65 4.33
C PRO A 409 -40.97 10.50 4.74
N ALA A 410 -40.52 9.29 4.53
CA ALA A 410 -41.18 8.12 5.08
C ALA A 410 -40.38 7.54 6.24
N MET A 411 -41.04 7.50 7.35
CA MET A 411 -40.68 6.98 8.65
C MET A 411 -40.32 5.50 8.63
N CYS A 412 -39.28 5.17 9.40
CA CYS A 412 -39.03 3.84 9.91
C CYS A 412 -40.01 3.52 11.02
N ASN A 413 -40.79 2.47 10.94
CA ASN A 413 -41.50 1.88 12.04
C ASN A 413 -40.77 0.68 12.58
N ASN A 414 -40.40 0.77 13.85
CA ASN A 414 -40.06 -0.32 14.75
C ASN A 414 -41.28 -1.20 14.99
N VAL A 415 -41.08 -2.51 14.99
CA VAL A 415 -41.96 -3.42 15.71
C VAL A 415 -41.11 -4.33 16.57
N GLU A 416 -41.27 -4.13 17.87
CA GLU A 416 -40.88 -5.05 18.93
C GLU A 416 -41.89 -6.19 19.06
N GLY A 417 -41.37 -7.28 19.63
CA GLY A 417 -42.22 -8.25 20.40
C GLY A 417 -42.18 -9.67 19.80
N SER A 418 -41.79 -10.71 20.41
CA SER A 418 -42.06 -11.20 21.75
C SER A 418 -41.49 -12.60 21.88
N GLN A 419 -40.94 -12.91 23.00
CA GLN A 419 -40.46 -14.25 23.40
C GLN A 419 -41.57 -15.28 23.45
N THR A 420 -41.30 -16.50 23.03
CA THR A 420 -41.81 -17.71 23.69
C THR A 420 -40.79 -18.84 23.62
N THR A 421 -40.48 -19.33 24.78
CA THR A 421 -39.66 -20.49 25.11
C THR A 421 -40.36 -21.79 24.76
N THR A 422 -39.66 -22.72 24.15
CA THR A 422 -39.84 -24.16 24.42
C THR A 422 -38.54 -24.94 24.23
N LYS A 423 -38.24 -25.76 25.23
CA LYS A 423 -37.15 -26.73 25.31
C LYS A 423 -37.32 -27.88 24.33
N GLY A 424 -36.26 -28.38 23.78
CA GLY A 424 -36.20 -29.69 23.09
C GLY A 424 -34.76 -30.05 22.76
N GLU A 425 -34.26 -31.08 23.39
CA GLU A 425 -32.91 -31.67 23.28
C GLU A 425 -32.66 -32.28 21.90
N GLY A 426 -31.39 -32.32 21.48
CA GLY A 426 -30.96 -33.19 20.40
C GLY A 426 -29.82 -32.56 19.56
N GLY A 427 -28.59 -32.86 19.94
CA GLY A 427 -27.40 -32.39 19.24
C GLY A 427 -27.27 -32.99 17.85
N THR A 428 -27.01 -32.14 16.91
CA THR A 428 -26.16 -32.42 15.72
C THR A 428 -25.66 -31.07 15.22
N LEU A 429 -24.34 -30.92 15.18
CA LEU A 429 -23.66 -29.79 14.57
C LEU A 429 -24.08 -29.69 13.10
N PRO A 430 -24.45 -28.49 12.58
CA PRO A 430 -24.71 -28.34 11.17
C PRO A 430 -23.39 -28.49 10.39
N PRO A 431 -23.41 -29.13 9.22
CA PRO A 431 -22.25 -29.24 8.38
C PRO A 431 -21.82 -27.84 7.96
N LYS A 432 -20.53 -27.57 8.06
CA LYS A 432 -19.91 -26.40 7.44
C LYS A 432 -20.33 -26.41 5.97
N HIS A 433 -21.16 -25.44 5.56
CA HIS A 433 -21.39 -25.17 4.16
C HIS A 433 -20.06 -24.73 3.55
N GLN A 434 -19.32 -25.69 3.00
CA GLN A 434 -18.38 -25.43 1.94
C GLN A 434 -19.22 -24.85 0.80
N ASP A 435 -19.03 -23.56 0.47
CA ASP A 435 -19.61 -22.96 -0.72
C ASP A 435 -19.06 -23.75 -1.92
N SER A 436 -19.84 -24.69 -2.43
CA SER A 436 -19.44 -25.50 -3.56
C SER A 436 -19.38 -24.65 -4.81
N ILE A 437 -18.27 -24.78 -5.56
CA ILE A 437 -18.08 -24.12 -6.86
C ILE A 437 -19.31 -24.42 -7.75
N PRO A 438 -19.90 -23.39 -8.40
CA PRO A 438 -21.05 -23.60 -9.29
C PRO A 438 -20.71 -24.60 -10.39
N HIS A 439 -21.48 -25.65 -10.50
CA HIS A 439 -21.23 -26.76 -11.43
C HIS A 439 -22.28 -26.79 -12.55
N HIS A 440 -21.82 -26.67 -13.80
CA HIS A 440 -22.63 -26.86 -14.99
C HIS A 440 -22.64 -28.34 -15.37
N LYS A 441 -23.80 -29.00 -15.25
CA LYS A 441 -23.95 -30.44 -15.44
C LYS A 441 -23.95 -30.93 -16.91
N GLU A 442 -23.87 -30.04 -17.88
CA GLU A 442 -24.16 -30.33 -19.27
C GLU A 442 -22.96 -30.35 -20.21
N TYR A 443 -21.76 -30.22 -19.71
CA TYR A 443 -20.54 -30.18 -20.49
C TYR A 443 -19.77 -31.50 -20.43
N ASP A 444 -19.04 -31.78 -21.51
CA ASP A 444 -18.18 -32.95 -21.62
C ASP A 444 -16.88 -32.65 -20.81
N GLU A 445 -16.79 -33.15 -19.60
CA GLU A 445 -15.64 -33.01 -18.70
C GLU A 445 -14.34 -33.47 -19.36
N GLU A 446 -14.39 -34.42 -20.29
CA GLU A 446 -13.25 -34.95 -20.99
C GLU A 446 -12.58 -33.94 -21.92
N GLU A 447 -13.27 -32.90 -22.41
CA GLU A 447 -12.68 -31.96 -23.33
C GLU A 447 -11.64 -31.03 -22.64
N TRP A 448 -11.92 -30.58 -21.41
CA TRP A 448 -10.95 -29.78 -20.64
C TRP A 448 -9.76 -30.63 -20.19
N ASP A 449 -9.99 -31.85 -19.76
CA ASP A 449 -8.94 -32.78 -19.37
C ASP A 449 -7.99 -33.10 -20.55
N ARG A 450 -8.52 -33.13 -21.78
CA ARG A 450 -7.69 -33.23 -23.00
C ARG A 450 -6.80 -31.99 -23.21
N VAL A 451 -7.29 -30.81 -22.91
CA VAL A 451 -6.55 -29.54 -23.15
C VAL A 451 -5.28 -29.50 -22.32
N TRP A 452 -5.34 -29.67 -20.99
CA TRP A 452 -4.13 -29.68 -20.17
C TRP A 452 -3.28 -30.95 -20.37
N ALA A 453 -3.90 -32.09 -20.69
CA ALA A 453 -3.18 -33.33 -21.02
C ALA A 453 -2.31 -33.17 -22.28
N ASN A 454 -2.72 -32.33 -23.24
CA ASN A 454 -1.88 -32.03 -24.40
C ASN A 454 -0.60 -31.28 -24.03
N VAL A 455 -0.64 -30.34 -23.07
CA VAL A 455 0.57 -29.67 -22.57
C VAL A 455 1.52 -30.68 -21.94
N ALA A 456 1.01 -31.57 -21.08
CA ALA A 456 1.81 -32.62 -20.46
C ALA A 456 2.41 -33.57 -21.50
N LYS A 457 1.65 -33.95 -22.53
CA LYS A 457 2.15 -34.78 -23.65
C LYS A 457 3.27 -34.07 -24.43
N CYS A 458 3.10 -32.79 -24.73
CA CYS A 458 4.14 -32.03 -25.43
C CYS A 458 5.42 -31.94 -24.61
N LEU A 459 5.31 -31.73 -23.30
CA LEU A 459 6.45 -31.75 -22.39
C LEU A 459 7.15 -33.13 -22.41
N ASN A 460 6.39 -34.23 -22.31
CA ASN A 460 6.92 -35.59 -22.36
C ASN A 460 7.62 -35.87 -23.70
N CYS A 461 7.12 -35.33 -24.81
CA CYS A 461 7.81 -35.43 -26.12
C CYS A 461 9.19 -34.70 -26.12
N VAL A 462 9.27 -33.54 -25.43
CA VAL A 462 10.56 -32.80 -25.27
C VAL A 462 11.52 -33.63 -24.43
N ILE A 463 11.04 -34.17 -23.28
CA ILE A 463 11.84 -35.02 -22.38
C ILE A 463 12.38 -36.24 -23.15
N ALA A 464 11.50 -36.99 -23.83
CA ALA A 464 11.88 -38.19 -24.57
C ALA A 464 12.91 -37.91 -25.69
N MET A 465 12.80 -36.74 -26.36
CA MET A 465 13.77 -36.33 -27.37
C MET A 465 15.14 -36.00 -26.75
N VAL A 466 15.16 -35.30 -25.59
CA VAL A 466 16.41 -35.01 -24.88
C VAL A 466 17.09 -36.31 -24.43
N ASP A 467 16.34 -37.25 -23.85
CA ASP A 467 16.85 -38.54 -23.40
C ASP A 467 17.47 -39.30 -24.56
N LYS A 468 16.77 -39.36 -25.69
CA LYS A 468 17.26 -39.99 -26.92
C LYS A 468 18.60 -39.38 -27.39
N LEU A 469 18.69 -38.04 -27.45
CA LEU A 469 19.92 -37.36 -27.88
C LEU A 469 21.10 -37.62 -26.96
N GLN A 470 20.84 -37.74 -25.64
CA GLN A 470 21.88 -38.04 -24.64
C GLN A 470 22.31 -39.51 -24.68
N GLU A 471 21.41 -40.43 -24.93
CA GLU A 471 21.74 -41.86 -25.14
C GLU A 471 22.61 -42.07 -26.38
N GLU A 472 22.30 -41.40 -27.49
CA GLU A 472 23.08 -41.40 -28.72
C GLU A 472 24.49 -40.82 -28.51
N ASP A 473 24.64 -39.78 -27.69
CA ASP A 473 25.93 -39.19 -27.37
C ASP A 473 26.77 -40.12 -26.45
N ASN A 474 26.15 -40.69 -25.43
CA ASN A 474 26.80 -41.64 -24.53
C ASN A 474 27.24 -42.92 -25.26
N SER A 475 26.49 -43.38 -26.26
CA SER A 475 26.85 -44.57 -27.06
C SER A 475 28.06 -44.33 -27.98
N LYS A 476 28.31 -43.08 -28.36
CA LYS A 476 29.49 -42.69 -29.17
C LYS A 476 30.77 -42.56 -28.33
N GLN A 477 30.67 -42.41 -27.02
CA GLN A 477 31.83 -42.32 -26.10
C GLN A 477 32.29 -43.69 -25.57
N ALA A 478 31.58 -44.79 -25.86
CA ALA A 478 32.03 -46.13 -25.51
C ALA A 478 33.14 -46.59 -26.50
N PRO A 479 34.25 -47.16 -26.03
CA PRO A 479 35.33 -47.65 -26.91
C PRO A 479 34.77 -48.76 -27.82
N ALA A 480 34.82 -48.53 -29.13
CA ALA A 480 34.34 -49.48 -30.12
C ALA A 480 35.23 -50.75 -30.10
N PRO A 481 34.69 -51.97 -30.12
CA PRO A 481 35.46 -53.14 -30.43
C PRO A 481 35.89 -53.11 -31.91
N GLU A 482 37.19 -53.27 -32.13
CA GLU A 482 37.77 -53.44 -33.45
C GLU A 482 37.05 -54.60 -34.17
N HIS A 483 36.23 -54.32 -35.16
CA HIS A 483 35.87 -55.07 -36.36
C HIS A 483 34.52 -54.59 -36.93
N GLN A 484 34.61 -53.80 -37.95
CA GLN A 484 33.89 -53.93 -39.27
C GLN A 484 33.93 -52.64 -40.05
N LEU A 485 34.69 -52.65 -41.12
CA LEU A 485 34.99 -51.55 -42.03
C LEU A 485 33.99 -51.53 -43.21
N ALA A 486 32.71 -51.87 -42.97
CA ALA A 486 31.73 -51.95 -44.09
C ALA A 486 30.47 -51.09 -43.93
N ASP A 487 30.26 -50.42 -42.80
CA ASP A 487 29.00 -49.62 -42.60
C ASP A 487 29.18 -48.07 -42.47
N VAL A 488 30.33 -47.58 -42.97
CA VAL A 488 30.73 -46.14 -42.86
C VAL A 488 30.05 -45.28 -43.92
N ILE A 489 29.20 -45.83 -44.82
CA ILE A 489 28.63 -45.03 -45.95
C ILE A 489 27.21 -44.51 -45.67
N THR A 490 26.59 -44.80 -44.52
CA THR A 490 25.31 -44.26 -44.16
C THR A 490 25.28 -43.57 -42.76
N SER A 491 26.41 -42.99 -42.36
CA SER A 491 26.36 -42.10 -41.20
C SER A 491 25.67 -40.79 -41.58
N HIS A 492 24.37 -40.71 -41.28
CA HIS A 492 23.73 -39.45 -41.15
C HIS A 492 24.59 -38.56 -40.25
N ASN A 493 24.95 -37.39 -40.73
CA ASN A 493 25.51 -36.29 -39.93
C ASN A 493 24.81 -36.27 -38.57
N PRO A 494 25.58 -36.24 -37.46
CA PRO A 494 24.94 -36.09 -36.14
C PRO A 494 24.16 -34.80 -36.21
N GLY A 495 22.82 -34.96 -36.37
CA GLY A 495 21.95 -33.84 -36.57
C GLY A 495 22.07 -32.88 -35.39
N ASP A 496 22.14 -31.62 -35.66
CA ASP A 496 22.14 -30.53 -34.72
C ASP A 496 21.04 -30.77 -33.67
N TRP A 497 21.38 -30.96 -32.42
CA TRP A 497 20.43 -31.20 -31.34
C TRP A 497 19.34 -30.14 -31.30
N LYS A 498 19.70 -28.90 -31.60
CA LYS A 498 18.75 -27.79 -31.72
C LYS A 498 17.70 -28.04 -32.79
N GLU A 499 18.07 -28.51 -33.96
CA GLU A 499 17.11 -28.76 -35.04
C GLU A 499 16.18 -29.95 -34.74
N GLN A 500 16.65 -30.95 -34.00
CA GLN A 500 15.82 -32.08 -33.57
C GLN A 500 14.86 -31.72 -32.42
N LEU A 501 15.29 -30.82 -31.48
CA LEU A 501 14.48 -30.36 -30.38
C LEU A 501 13.52 -29.23 -30.78
N ARG A 502 13.76 -28.50 -31.86
CA ARG A 502 12.93 -27.36 -32.28
C ARG A 502 11.46 -27.75 -32.47
N PRO A 503 11.07 -28.81 -33.20
CA PRO A 503 9.66 -29.14 -33.42
C PRO A 503 8.88 -29.43 -32.10
N PRO A 504 9.35 -30.33 -31.20
CA PRO A 504 8.63 -30.59 -29.97
C PRO A 504 8.59 -29.38 -29.02
N VAL A 505 9.63 -28.56 -28.97
CA VAL A 505 9.69 -27.33 -28.19
C VAL A 505 8.73 -26.28 -28.76
N THR A 506 8.69 -26.10 -30.07
CA THR A 506 7.72 -25.18 -30.70
C THR A 506 6.28 -25.61 -30.41
N ARG A 507 6.02 -26.91 -30.52
CA ARG A 507 4.69 -27.44 -30.21
C ARG A 507 4.29 -27.24 -28.78
N LEU A 508 5.20 -27.40 -27.84
CA LEU A 508 4.96 -27.09 -26.42
C LEU A 508 4.60 -25.61 -26.22
N LYS A 509 5.35 -24.69 -26.82
CA LYS A 509 5.05 -23.24 -26.76
C LYS A 509 3.67 -22.92 -27.31
N GLU A 510 3.30 -23.48 -28.46
CA GLU A 510 1.99 -23.29 -29.09
C GLU A 510 0.86 -23.81 -28.19
N CYS A 511 1.02 -25.01 -27.65
CA CYS A 511 0.05 -25.58 -26.71
C CYS A 511 -0.11 -24.75 -25.45
N VAL A 512 0.98 -24.25 -24.86
CA VAL A 512 0.94 -23.37 -23.67
C VAL A 512 0.22 -22.07 -24.02
N MET A 513 0.50 -21.43 -25.15
CA MET A 513 -0.20 -20.20 -25.56
C MET A 513 -1.70 -20.43 -25.76
N GLU A 514 -2.10 -21.48 -26.45
CA GLU A 514 -3.51 -21.81 -26.68
C GLU A 514 -4.27 -22.00 -25.37
N VAL A 515 -3.67 -22.73 -24.43
CA VAL A 515 -4.28 -23.02 -23.13
C VAL A 515 -4.37 -21.77 -22.27
N VAL A 516 -3.32 -20.93 -22.27
CA VAL A 516 -3.33 -19.63 -21.58
C VAL A 516 -4.49 -18.77 -22.09
N GLU A 517 -4.69 -18.68 -23.40
CA GLU A 517 -5.78 -17.89 -23.97
C GLU A 517 -7.16 -18.42 -23.55
N LYS A 518 -7.35 -19.72 -23.53
CA LYS A 518 -8.60 -20.33 -23.05
C LYS A 518 -8.83 -20.05 -21.57
N ALA A 519 -7.82 -20.25 -20.72
CA ALA A 519 -7.89 -20.01 -19.29
C ALA A 519 -8.10 -18.54 -18.96
N LYS A 520 -7.40 -17.62 -19.64
CA LYS A 520 -7.60 -16.17 -19.49
C LYS A 520 -9.04 -15.78 -19.80
N ARG A 521 -9.59 -16.22 -20.92
CA ARG A 521 -10.98 -15.93 -21.28
C ARG A 521 -11.96 -16.47 -20.24
N ALA A 522 -11.75 -17.69 -19.74
CA ALA A 522 -12.59 -18.25 -18.68
C ALA A 522 -12.54 -17.43 -17.39
N MET A 523 -11.34 -17.07 -16.93
CA MET A 523 -11.18 -16.25 -15.72
C MET A 523 -11.71 -14.83 -15.92
N THR A 524 -11.51 -14.23 -17.10
CA THR A 524 -12.10 -12.93 -17.46
C THR A 524 -13.63 -13.01 -17.45
N PHE A 525 -14.22 -14.12 -17.83
CA PHE A 525 -15.67 -14.32 -17.78
C PHE A 525 -16.20 -14.43 -16.33
N VAL A 526 -15.44 -15.02 -15.41
CA VAL A 526 -15.75 -15.00 -13.96
C VAL A 526 -15.76 -13.55 -13.46
N LEU A 527 -14.73 -12.79 -13.81
CA LEU A 527 -14.62 -11.37 -13.42
C LEU A 527 -15.69 -10.49 -14.07
N LEU A 528 -16.13 -10.81 -15.30
CA LEU A 528 -17.27 -10.13 -15.94
C LEU A 528 -18.56 -10.37 -15.15
N GLN A 529 -18.82 -11.59 -14.74
CA GLN A 529 -20.03 -11.92 -13.95
C GLN A 529 -20.00 -11.23 -12.59
N GLU A 530 -18.85 -11.23 -11.93
CA GLU A 530 -18.65 -10.51 -10.68
C GLU A 530 -18.87 -9.00 -10.87
N ALA A 531 -18.27 -8.40 -11.89
CA ALA A 531 -18.44 -6.98 -12.21
C ALA A 531 -19.90 -6.66 -12.60
N ALA A 532 -20.59 -7.54 -13.32
CA ALA A 532 -22.01 -7.38 -13.66
C ALA A 532 -22.90 -7.34 -12.41
N CYS A 533 -22.66 -8.25 -11.45
CA CYS A 533 -23.31 -8.21 -10.14
C CYS A 533 -23.01 -6.94 -9.35
N SER A 534 -21.90 -6.29 -9.67
CA SER A 534 -21.37 -5.09 -9.01
C SER A 534 -21.82 -3.78 -9.67
N ILE A 535 -22.46 -3.82 -10.82
CA ILE A 535 -22.81 -2.62 -11.60
C ILE A 535 -23.46 -1.52 -10.76
N PRO A 536 -24.38 -1.79 -9.83
CA PRO A 536 -24.99 -0.74 -9.03
C PRO A 536 -24.02 -0.02 -8.08
N GLN A 537 -23.03 -0.71 -7.51
CA GLN A 537 -22.21 -0.17 -6.43
C GLN A 537 -20.73 -0.55 -6.46
N GLY A 538 -20.36 -1.70 -7.02
CA GLY A 538 -19.03 -2.27 -6.84
C GLY A 538 -17.90 -1.43 -7.44
N LEU A 539 -18.09 -0.83 -8.62
CA LEU A 539 -17.09 0.04 -9.23
C LEU A 539 -16.91 1.35 -8.46
N PHE A 540 -17.96 1.86 -7.86
CA PHE A 540 -17.87 3.00 -6.93
C PHE A 540 -17.06 2.63 -5.68
N LEU A 541 -17.28 1.44 -5.12
CA LEU A 541 -16.50 0.94 -3.99
C LEU A 541 -15.02 0.76 -4.34
N GLN A 542 -14.73 0.30 -5.57
CA GLN A 542 -13.35 0.20 -6.06
C GLN A 542 -12.68 1.57 -6.15
N GLN A 543 -13.35 2.60 -6.69
CA GLN A 543 -12.83 3.96 -6.72
C GLN A 543 -12.55 4.49 -5.32
N ARG A 544 -13.45 4.27 -4.37
CA ARG A 544 -13.27 4.66 -2.98
C ARG A 544 -12.07 3.97 -2.35
N ARG A 545 -11.90 2.68 -2.61
CA ARG A 545 -10.77 1.89 -2.13
C ARG A 545 -9.45 2.37 -2.72
N ASP A 546 -9.41 2.70 -4.01
CA ASP A 546 -8.25 3.25 -4.69
C ASP A 546 -7.80 4.59 -4.07
N VAL A 547 -8.75 5.47 -3.75
CA VAL A 547 -8.50 6.75 -3.08
C VAL A 547 -7.85 6.53 -1.70
N VAL A 548 -8.46 5.69 -0.89
CA VAL A 548 -7.98 5.43 0.48
C VAL A 548 -6.62 4.74 0.47
N PHE A 549 -6.44 3.77 -0.41
CA PHE A 549 -5.17 3.07 -0.58
C PHE A 549 -4.05 4.02 -1.04
N SER A 550 -4.34 4.93 -1.96
CA SER A 550 -3.37 5.92 -2.43
C SER A 550 -2.82 6.79 -1.30
N GLN A 551 -3.69 7.28 -0.43
CA GLN A 551 -3.30 8.07 0.74
C GLN A 551 -2.48 7.24 1.74
N ALA A 552 -2.90 6.00 2.01
CA ALA A 552 -2.21 5.10 2.92
C ALA A 552 -0.82 4.71 2.40
N LEU A 553 -0.69 4.38 1.11
CA LEU A 553 0.58 4.00 0.50
C LEU A 553 1.57 5.18 0.46
N ALA A 554 1.10 6.39 0.17
CA ALA A 554 1.96 7.57 0.20
C ALA A 554 2.56 7.78 1.60
N ALA A 555 1.76 7.60 2.65
CA ALA A 555 2.25 7.67 4.03
C ALA A 555 3.25 6.54 4.32
N LEU A 556 2.92 5.29 3.96
CA LEU A 556 3.79 4.14 4.20
C LEU A 556 5.14 4.27 3.47
N ALA A 557 5.13 4.67 2.20
CA ALA A 557 6.35 4.88 1.42
C ALA A 557 7.25 5.94 2.06
N CYS A 558 6.65 7.05 2.51
CA CYS A 558 7.35 8.10 3.25
C CYS A 558 8.01 7.56 4.52
N GLY A 559 7.26 6.83 5.34
CA GLY A 559 7.77 6.26 6.59
C GLY A 559 8.85 5.20 6.37
N PHE A 560 8.68 4.34 5.36
CA PHE A 560 9.65 3.31 5.01
C PHE A 560 10.99 3.92 4.56
N VAL A 561 10.96 4.89 3.65
CA VAL A 561 12.18 5.58 3.19
C VAL A 561 12.88 6.27 4.35
N MET A 562 12.13 6.98 5.20
CA MET A 562 12.70 7.63 6.39
C MET A 562 13.38 6.62 7.33
N ARG A 563 12.73 5.50 7.60
CA ARG A 563 13.27 4.45 8.48
C ARG A 563 14.46 3.72 7.86
N LEU A 564 14.42 3.48 6.55
CA LEU A 564 15.53 2.87 5.82
C LEU A 564 16.80 3.73 5.93
N TYR A 565 16.70 5.02 5.61
CA TYR A 565 17.84 5.94 5.69
C TYR A 565 18.38 6.09 7.13
N ALA A 566 17.51 6.02 8.14
CA ALA A 566 17.93 6.04 9.53
C ALA A 566 18.63 4.75 9.99
N GLY A 567 18.38 3.63 9.32
CA GLY A 567 18.90 2.31 9.72
C GLY A 567 19.97 1.71 8.80
N MET A 568 20.34 2.36 7.70
CA MET A 568 21.26 1.79 6.69
C MET A 568 22.64 1.38 7.22
N GLN A 569 23.12 1.98 8.29
CA GLN A 569 24.41 1.65 8.90
C GLN A 569 24.29 0.58 9.99
N ASP A 570 23.08 0.23 10.40
CA ASP A 570 22.82 -0.77 11.43
C ASP A 570 22.64 -2.16 10.78
N LYS A 571 23.65 -3.02 10.94
CA LYS A 571 23.63 -4.38 10.41
C LYS A 571 22.50 -5.23 11.00
N SER A 572 22.17 -5.02 12.28
CA SER A 572 21.08 -5.76 12.95
C SER A 572 19.73 -5.36 12.37
N PHE A 573 19.53 -4.07 12.11
CA PHE A 573 18.34 -3.55 11.42
C PHE A 573 18.20 -4.12 10.00
N LEU A 574 19.26 -4.10 9.21
CA LEU A 574 19.25 -4.64 7.85
C LEU A 574 18.96 -6.14 7.83
N ARG A 575 19.47 -6.88 8.81
CA ARG A 575 19.20 -8.31 8.96
C ARG A 575 17.75 -8.58 9.34
N GLN A 576 17.19 -7.83 10.28
CA GLN A 576 15.76 -7.86 10.60
C GLN A 576 14.91 -7.58 9.36
N LEU A 577 15.26 -6.53 8.62
CA LEU A 577 14.52 -6.07 7.44
C LEU A 577 14.39 -7.16 6.38
N HIS A 578 15.48 -7.87 6.06
CA HIS A 578 15.43 -8.87 5.00
C HIS A 578 14.92 -10.25 5.46
N LEU A 579 15.05 -10.60 6.74
CA LEU A 579 14.57 -11.88 7.28
C LEU A 579 13.08 -11.89 7.59
N VAL A 580 12.56 -10.81 8.14
CA VAL A 580 11.17 -10.71 8.59
C VAL A 580 10.45 -9.54 7.97
N GLY A 581 11.09 -8.37 7.89
CA GLY A 581 10.48 -7.10 7.52
C GLY A 581 10.25 -6.20 8.72
N LEU A 582 9.51 -5.10 8.52
CA LEU A 582 9.25 -4.08 9.54
C LEU A 582 7.77 -4.02 9.90
N VAL A 583 7.50 -3.74 11.16
CA VAL A 583 6.15 -3.34 11.60
C VAL A 583 5.93 -1.86 11.28
N ALA A 584 4.76 -1.52 10.75
CA ALA A 584 4.28 -0.15 10.56
C ALA A 584 3.05 0.07 11.43
N GLN A 585 3.22 0.81 12.51
CA GLN A 585 2.15 1.03 13.48
C GLN A 585 1.46 2.37 13.20
N PHE A 586 0.21 2.28 12.80
CA PHE A 586 -0.69 3.41 12.63
C PHE A 586 -1.47 3.64 13.91
N GLU A 587 -1.36 4.85 14.43
CA GLU A 587 -2.16 5.35 15.54
C GLU A 587 -3.29 6.22 14.98
N SER A 588 -4.52 5.94 15.37
CA SER A 588 -5.69 6.73 15.00
C SER A 588 -6.39 7.30 16.23
N LEU A 589 -6.68 8.59 16.16
CA LEU A 589 -7.37 9.37 17.19
C LEU A 589 -8.82 9.72 16.78
N LEU A 590 -9.39 8.93 15.86
CA LEU A 590 -10.76 9.12 15.37
C LEU A 590 -11.77 8.60 16.39
N SER A 591 -12.88 9.31 16.52
CA SER A 591 -14.02 8.83 17.31
C SER A 591 -14.86 7.83 16.54
N THR A 592 -15.56 6.95 17.28
CA THR A 592 -16.55 6.03 16.73
C THR A 592 -17.94 6.65 16.66
N TYR A 593 -18.01 7.94 16.28
CA TYR A 593 -19.26 8.70 16.21
C TYR A 593 -19.28 9.62 15.00
N SER A 594 -20.49 9.85 14.46
CA SER A 594 -20.75 10.76 13.34
C SER A 594 -19.91 10.39 12.08
N GLU A 595 -19.36 11.35 11.36
CA GLU A 595 -18.55 11.11 10.15
C GLU A 595 -17.24 10.37 10.43
N GLU A 596 -16.68 10.53 11.63
CA GLU A 596 -15.36 9.94 11.94
C GLU A 596 -15.40 8.42 12.01
N ILE A 597 -16.55 7.80 12.31
CA ILE A 597 -16.68 6.34 12.23
C ILE A 597 -16.51 5.85 10.79
N GLY A 598 -17.09 6.56 9.82
CA GLY A 598 -16.91 6.22 8.41
C GLY A 598 -15.47 6.43 7.93
N MET A 599 -14.77 7.44 8.45
CA MET A 599 -13.33 7.62 8.19
C MET A 599 -12.50 6.47 8.77
N LEU A 600 -12.86 6.00 9.97
CA LEU A 600 -12.19 4.86 10.60
C LEU A 600 -12.44 3.56 9.83
N GLU A 601 -13.66 3.36 9.31
CA GLU A 601 -14.01 2.24 8.43
C GLU A 601 -13.21 2.26 7.11
N ASP A 602 -13.01 3.44 6.50
CA ASP A 602 -12.15 3.61 5.34
C ASP A 602 -10.69 3.31 5.69
N MET A 603 -10.20 3.88 6.77
CA MET A 603 -8.81 3.73 7.23
C MET A 603 -8.49 2.27 7.54
N GLU A 604 -9.39 1.53 8.19
CA GLU A 604 -9.21 0.09 8.46
C GLU A 604 -8.92 -0.69 7.18
N VAL A 605 -9.72 -0.47 6.13
CA VAL A 605 -9.55 -1.14 4.84
C VAL A 605 -8.25 -0.70 4.18
N GLY A 606 -7.98 0.60 4.12
CA GLY A 606 -6.76 1.11 3.49
C GLY A 606 -5.48 0.62 4.13
N ILE A 607 -5.41 0.60 5.47
CA ILE A 607 -4.25 0.08 6.19
C ILE A 607 -4.13 -1.44 6.02
N SER A 608 -5.24 -2.18 6.05
CA SER A 608 -5.23 -3.63 5.80
C SER A 608 -4.71 -3.96 4.38
N ASP A 609 -5.06 -3.17 3.39
CA ASP A 609 -4.60 -3.36 2.00
C ASP A 609 -3.10 -3.16 1.83
N LEU A 610 -2.44 -2.42 2.71
CA LEU A 610 -0.97 -2.26 2.69
C LEU A 610 -0.21 -3.58 2.91
N GLN A 611 -0.85 -4.62 3.43
CA GLN A 611 -0.23 -5.96 3.55
C GLN A 611 0.17 -6.56 2.21
N ARG A 612 -0.42 -6.10 1.11
CA ARG A 612 -0.11 -6.56 -0.26
C ARG A 612 1.07 -5.83 -0.88
N VAL A 613 1.62 -4.84 -0.17
CA VAL A 613 2.74 -4.03 -0.66
C VAL A 613 4.05 -4.66 -0.19
N VAL A 614 4.99 -4.78 -1.12
CA VAL A 614 6.38 -5.13 -0.82
C VAL A 614 7.30 -3.99 -1.24
N PHE A 615 8.41 -3.86 -0.55
CA PHE A 615 9.46 -2.92 -0.92
C PHE A 615 10.64 -3.67 -1.52
N GLN A 616 11.32 -3.01 -2.45
CA GLN A 616 12.52 -3.52 -3.06
C GLN A 616 13.56 -2.41 -3.14
N ILE A 617 14.77 -2.69 -2.71
CA ILE A 617 15.86 -1.71 -2.81
C ILE A 617 16.59 -1.93 -4.14
N THR A 618 16.79 -0.87 -4.88
CA THR A 618 17.45 -0.88 -6.18
C THR A 618 18.62 0.10 -6.23
N GLU A 619 19.54 -0.10 -7.14
CA GLU A 619 20.64 0.86 -7.41
C GLU A 619 20.10 2.00 -8.28
N ALA A 620 20.31 3.23 -7.87
CA ALA A 620 19.92 4.40 -8.66
C ALA A 620 20.83 4.54 -9.91
N LYS A 621 20.26 5.03 -11.01
CA LYS A 621 21.02 5.26 -12.25
C LYS A 621 22.02 6.41 -12.10
N THR A 622 21.60 7.48 -11.44
CA THR A 622 22.41 8.62 -11.09
C THR A 622 22.14 9.02 -9.64
N ASP A 623 22.98 9.88 -9.08
CA ASP A 623 22.75 10.46 -7.73
C ASP A 623 21.83 11.69 -7.76
N ASP A 624 21.18 11.96 -8.89
CA ASP A 624 20.22 13.04 -9.02
C ASP A 624 18.95 12.76 -8.22
N LEU A 625 18.37 13.80 -7.62
CA LEU A 625 17.17 13.68 -6.78
C LEU A 625 15.97 13.06 -7.50
N SER A 626 15.88 13.20 -8.82
CA SER A 626 14.83 12.59 -9.63
C SER A 626 14.95 11.08 -9.70
N ASP A 627 16.17 10.55 -9.79
CA ASP A 627 16.47 9.11 -9.90
C ASP A 627 16.41 8.40 -8.54
N LEU A 628 16.39 9.16 -7.45
CA LEU A 628 16.28 8.66 -6.08
C LEU A 628 14.84 8.61 -5.55
N GLN A 629 13.85 8.98 -6.37
CA GLN A 629 12.44 8.90 -5.98
C GLN A 629 11.92 7.46 -6.02
N PRO A 630 11.15 7.02 -5.02
CA PRO A 630 10.52 5.71 -5.05
C PRO A 630 9.59 5.54 -6.25
N LEU A 631 9.64 4.36 -6.84
CA LEU A 631 8.80 3.95 -7.97
C LEU A 631 7.80 2.90 -7.53
N VAL A 632 6.55 3.05 -7.93
CA VAL A 632 5.49 2.07 -7.68
C VAL A 632 5.26 1.27 -8.95
N CYS A 633 5.31 -0.04 -8.84
CA CYS A 633 5.03 -1.00 -9.92
C CYS A 633 3.98 -2.00 -9.45
N GLY A 634 3.31 -2.65 -10.40
CA GLY A 634 2.35 -3.72 -10.08
C GLY A 634 0.91 -3.37 -10.40
N ARG A 635 0.00 -4.05 -9.74
CA ARG A 635 -1.46 -3.94 -9.90
C ARG A 635 -2.13 -3.92 -8.53
N ARG A 636 -3.46 -3.71 -8.50
CA ARG A 636 -4.24 -3.60 -7.24
C ARG A 636 -4.12 -4.80 -6.31
N ASP A 637 -3.86 -5.98 -6.83
CA ASP A 637 -3.64 -7.20 -6.06
C ASP A 637 -2.25 -7.28 -5.43
N HIS A 638 -1.24 -6.67 -6.06
CA HIS A 638 0.14 -6.68 -5.56
C HIS A 638 0.92 -5.48 -6.08
N PHE A 639 1.40 -4.64 -5.19
CA PHE A 639 2.27 -3.52 -5.51
C PHE A 639 3.68 -3.73 -4.97
N THR A 640 4.65 -3.36 -5.78
CA THR A 640 6.05 -3.26 -5.38
C THR A 640 6.46 -1.79 -5.38
N VAL A 641 7.05 -1.33 -4.29
CA VAL A 641 7.65 0.00 -4.19
C VAL A 641 9.16 -0.17 -4.27
N GLU A 642 9.73 0.24 -5.38
CA GLU A 642 11.18 0.27 -5.58
C GLU A 642 11.76 1.53 -4.96
N VAL A 643 12.77 1.35 -4.11
CA VAL A 643 13.47 2.45 -3.44
C VAL A 643 14.89 2.51 -3.98
N PRO A 644 15.17 3.40 -4.94
CA PRO A 644 16.51 3.55 -5.47
C PRO A 644 17.44 4.24 -4.47
N LEU A 645 18.63 3.69 -4.28
CA LEU A 645 19.66 4.26 -3.42
C LEU A 645 20.89 4.68 -4.25
N PRO A 646 21.61 5.70 -3.79
CA PRO A 646 22.89 6.08 -4.40
C PRO A 646 23.83 4.88 -4.50
N ARG A 647 24.58 4.78 -5.58
CA ARG A 647 25.43 3.61 -5.89
C ARG A 647 26.37 3.23 -4.74
N LEU A 648 27.03 4.21 -4.15
CA LEU A 648 27.98 3.96 -3.06
C LEU A 648 27.28 3.36 -1.82
N VAL A 649 26.08 3.81 -1.52
CA VAL A 649 25.26 3.31 -0.40
C VAL A 649 24.74 1.91 -0.70
N PHE A 650 24.23 1.70 -1.92
CA PHE A 650 23.70 0.40 -2.34
C PHE A 650 24.76 -0.71 -2.24
N GLN A 651 26.01 -0.41 -2.62
CA GLN A 651 27.12 -1.37 -2.58
C GLN A 651 27.47 -1.81 -1.13
N THR A 652 27.15 -1.04 -0.11
CA THR A 652 27.40 -1.39 1.30
C THR A 652 26.34 -2.32 1.91
N LEU A 653 25.24 -2.56 1.20
CA LEU A 653 24.14 -3.37 1.70
C LEU A 653 24.47 -4.88 1.66
N PRO A 654 23.80 -5.70 2.49
CA PRO A 654 23.87 -7.17 2.39
C PRO A 654 23.46 -7.67 0.99
N GLU A 655 24.06 -8.77 0.55
CA GLU A 655 23.79 -9.37 -0.77
C GLU A 655 22.29 -9.69 -0.94
N GLU A 656 21.64 -10.23 0.07
CA GLU A 656 20.22 -10.59 0.04
C GLU A 656 19.31 -9.41 -0.31
N ILE A 657 19.72 -8.20 0.09
CA ILE A 657 19.00 -6.97 -0.26
C ILE A 657 19.36 -6.51 -1.67
N LYS A 658 20.64 -6.62 -2.05
CA LYS A 658 21.14 -6.24 -3.39
C LYS A 658 20.57 -7.13 -4.49
N GLU A 659 20.32 -8.40 -4.21
CA GLU A 659 19.66 -9.34 -5.12
C GLU A 659 18.19 -8.99 -5.40
N GLY A 660 17.65 -7.92 -4.76
CA GLY A 660 16.30 -7.46 -4.98
C GLY A 660 15.23 -8.30 -4.27
N LYS A 661 15.58 -8.93 -3.16
CA LYS A 661 14.63 -9.68 -2.35
C LYS A 661 13.49 -8.77 -1.86
N PRO A 662 12.21 -9.22 -1.96
CA PRO A 662 11.09 -8.44 -1.48
C PRO A 662 11.16 -8.22 0.03
N LEU A 663 11.05 -6.97 0.46
CA LEU A 663 11.02 -6.55 1.86
C LEU A 663 9.58 -6.32 2.29
N ARG A 664 9.15 -6.99 3.34
CA ARG A 664 7.77 -6.93 3.83
C ARG A 664 7.58 -5.86 4.88
N VAL A 665 6.39 -5.29 4.89
CA VAL A 665 5.93 -4.39 5.97
C VAL A 665 4.64 -4.96 6.54
N PHE A 666 4.53 -4.94 7.87
CA PHE A 666 3.38 -5.44 8.62
C PHE A 666 2.62 -4.24 9.19
N PRO A 667 1.58 -3.76 8.52
CA PRO A 667 0.79 -2.65 9.00
C PRO A 667 -0.13 -3.12 10.13
N VAL A 668 -0.16 -2.37 11.23
CA VAL A 668 -1.09 -2.55 12.33
C VAL A 668 -1.75 -1.21 12.67
N LEU A 669 -3.03 -1.24 13.03
CA LEU A 669 -3.83 -0.06 13.34
C LEU A 669 -4.38 -0.15 14.76
N PHE A 670 -4.04 0.83 15.60
CA PHE A 670 -4.67 0.99 16.91
C PHE A 670 -5.46 2.31 16.94
N ASN A 671 -6.69 2.24 17.40
CA ASN A 671 -7.58 3.41 17.50
C ASN A 671 -8.07 3.65 18.91
N VAL A 672 -7.94 4.88 19.37
CA VAL A 672 -8.60 5.38 20.57
C VAL A 672 -9.15 6.77 20.29
N GLY A 673 -10.45 6.91 20.25
CA GLY A 673 -11.10 8.21 20.14
C GLY A 673 -10.89 9.03 21.42
N ILE A 674 -10.44 10.28 21.25
CA ILE A 674 -10.10 11.14 22.41
C ILE A 674 -10.96 12.40 22.52
N ASN A 675 -11.78 12.71 21.51
CA ASN A 675 -12.60 13.92 21.49
C ASN A 675 -13.90 13.77 22.30
N GLU A 676 -14.68 14.84 22.37
CA GLU A 676 -15.97 14.84 23.07
C GLU A 676 -16.98 13.90 22.43
N GLN A 677 -16.95 13.75 21.10
CA GLN A 677 -17.81 12.82 20.37
C GLN A 677 -17.58 11.36 20.79
N GLN A 678 -16.36 11.00 21.13
CA GLN A 678 -16.07 9.67 21.70
C GLN A 678 -16.76 9.46 23.04
N THR A 679 -16.89 10.49 23.86
CA THR A 679 -17.63 10.38 25.12
C THR A 679 -19.11 10.07 24.87
N ILE A 680 -19.69 10.61 23.81
CA ILE A 680 -21.07 10.32 23.40
C ILE A 680 -21.15 8.86 22.89
N ALA A 681 -20.21 8.44 22.04
CA ALA A 681 -20.15 7.07 21.55
C ALA A 681 -20.07 6.04 22.67
N GLU A 682 -19.22 6.26 23.67
CA GLU A 682 -19.01 5.37 24.81
C GLU A 682 -20.21 5.30 25.77
N ARG A 683 -21.05 6.34 25.82
CA ARG A 683 -22.21 6.38 26.70
C ARG A 683 -23.51 5.94 26.03
N PHE A 684 -23.67 6.27 24.77
CA PHE A 684 -24.95 6.15 24.04
C PHE A 684 -24.83 5.52 22.67
N GLY A 685 -23.62 5.21 22.21
CA GLY A 685 -23.32 4.67 20.89
C GLY A 685 -22.65 3.29 20.93
N ASP A 686 -22.01 2.93 19.83
CA ASP A 686 -21.30 1.66 19.64
C ASP A 686 -19.80 1.91 19.46
N ILE A 687 -18.99 1.22 20.25
CA ILE A 687 -17.52 1.23 20.16
C ILE A 687 -16.95 -0.09 19.67
N SER A 688 -17.79 -1.03 19.24
CA SER A 688 -17.39 -2.38 18.80
C SER A 688 -16.38 -2.34 17.64
N LEU A 689 -16.50 -1.36 16.75
CA LEU A 689 -15.53 -1.17 15.66
C LEU A 689 -14.13 -0.93 16.20
N GLN A 690 -13.96 -0.02 17.17
CA GLN A 690 -12.67 0.27 17.80
C GLN A 690 -12.12 -0.97 18.54
N GLU A 691 -12.98 -1.65 19.31
CA GLU A 691 -12.60 -2.86 20.04
C GLU A 691 -12.11 -3.95 19.08
N ARG A 692 -12.85 -4.20 17.99
CA ARG A 692 -12.50 -5.18 16.95
C ARG A 692 -11.19 -4.83 16.24
N ILE A 693 -11.00 -3.56 15.87
CA ILE A 693 -9.76 -3.10 15.24
C ILE A 693 -8.58 -3.35 16.17
N ASN A 694 -8.67 -2.93 17.42
CA ASN A 694 -7.58 -3.05 18.38
C ASN A 694 -7.25 -4.52 18.69
N GLN A 695 -8.26 -5.38 18.83
CA GLN A 695 -8.06 -6.80 19.07
C GLN A 695 -7.35 -7.49 17.89
N LYS A 696 -7.86 -7.30 16.67
CA LYS A 696 -7.28 -7.88 15.45
C LYS A 696 -5.82 -7.44 15.26
N ASN A 697 -5.53 -6.17 15.47
CA ASN A 697 -4.19 -5.63 15.26
C ASN A 697 -3.22 -5.99 16.40
N PHE A 698 -3.72 -6.22 17.60
CA PHE A 698 -2.94 -6.81 18.68
C PHE A 698 -2.47 -8.22 18.32
N GLU A 699 -3.36 -9.08 17.84
CA GLU A 699 -3.02 -10.44 17.38
C GLU A 699 -1.99 -10.42 16.25
N MET A 700 -2.11 -9.48 15.31
CA MET A 700 -1.13 -9.30 14.23
C MET A 700 0.23 -8.86 14.75
N LEU A 701 0.28 -7.95 15.72
CA LEU A 701 1.52 -7.47 16.33
C LEU A 701 2.21 -8.60 17.13
N GLU A 702 1.45 -9.39 17.85
CA GLU A 702 1.94 -10.57 18.58
C GLU A 702 2.53 -11.62 17.62
N ALA A 703 1.82 -11.91 16.52
CA ALA A 703 2.29 -12.82 15.47
C ALA A 703 3.58 -12.32 14.81
N TYR A 704 3.69 -11.01 14.56
CA TYR A 704 4.92 -10.40 14.06
C TYR A 704 6.08 -10.59 15.04
N TYR A 705 5.88 -10.29 16.32
CA TYR A 705 6.92 -10.46 17.35
C TYR A 705 7.37 -11.92 17.46
N LYS A 706 6.44 -12.87 17.40
CA LYS A 706 6.75 -14.30 17.39
C LYS A 706 7.62 -14.66 16.19
N SER A 707 7.23 -14.24 14.98
CA SER A 707 8.02 -14.48 13.76
C SER A 707 9.41 -13.83 13.84
N LEU A 708 9.50 -12.64 14.42
CA LEU A 708 10.78 -11.95 14.64
C LEU A 708 11.69 -12.76 15.57
N SER A 709 11.16 -13.25 16.70
CA SER A 709 11.90 -14.00 17.70
C SER A 709 12.37 -15.39 17.19
N GLU A 710 11.65 -15.98 16.24
CA GLU A 710 11.99 -17.28 15.65
C GLU A 710 13.02 -17.17 14.51
N LYS A 711 12.98 -16.10 13.72
CA LYS A 711 13.77 -15.99 12.48
C LYS A 711 15.03 -15.15 12.60
N VAL A 712 15.06 -14.20 13.53
CA VAL A 712 16.20 -13.31 13.72
C VAL A 712 17.11 -13.85 14.84
N PRO A 713 18.42 -13.96 14.61
CA PRO A 713 19.36 -14.37 15.67
C PRO A 713 19.25 -13.48 16.90
N LEU A 714 19.40 -14.07 18.07
CA LEU A 714 19.18 -13.41 19.36
C LEU A 714 20.01 -12.12 19.52
N GLU A 715 21.26 -12.14 19.07
CA GLU A 715 22.19 -11.01 19.11
C GLU A 715 21.79 -9.87 18.15
N CYS A 716 20.96 -10.16 17.15
CA CYS A 716 20.46 -9.19 16.16
C CYS A 716 19.04 -8.73 16.47
N LEU A 717 18.40 -9.26 17.51
CA LEU A 717 17.07 -8.84 17.90
C LEU A 717 17.11 -7.40 18.40
N PRO A 718 16.16 -6.56 17.96
CA PRO A 718 16.02 -5.21 18.50
C PRO A 718 15.84 -5.28 20.02
N CYS A 719 16.52 -4.39 20.74
CA CYS A 719 16.43 -4.34 22.20
C CYS A 719 16.76 -5.67 22.90
N PHE A 720 17.79 -6.37 22.45
CA PHE A 720 18.24 -7.64 23.02
C PHE A 720 18.36 -7.64 24.55
N HIS A 721 18.85 -6.54 25.14
CA HIS A 721 18.96 -6.37 26.58
C HIS A 721 17.64 -6.10 27.32
N THR A 722 16.57 -5.79 26.58
CA THR A 722 15.23 -5.46 27.11
C THR A 722 14.14 -6.41 26.60
N GLN A 723 14.52 -7.61 26.16
CA GLN A 723 13.58 -8.53 25.50
C GLN A 723 12.45 -9.00 26.42
N THR A 724 12.72 -9.19 27.70
CA THR A 724 11.70 -9.46 28.73
C THR A 724 10.67 -8.34 28.80
N ASP A 725 11.12 -7.10 28.67
CA ASP A 725 10.24 -5.93 28.72
C ASP A 725 9.26 -5.88 27.54
N ILE A 726 9.61 -6.41 26.36
CA ILE A 726 8.70 -6.45 25.20
C ILE A 726 7.58 -7.47 25.42
N LYS A 727 7.85 -8.62 26.02
CA LYS A 727 6.82 -9.60 26.37
C LYS A 727 5.85 -9.03 27.39
N GLU A 728 6.36 -8.40 28.44
CA GLU A 728 5.54 -7.71 29.44
C GLU A 728 4.68 -6.60 28.82
N LEU A 729 5.25 -5.84 27.88
CA LEU A 729 4.50 -4.81 27.14
C LEU A 729 3.41 -5.42 26.26
N LEU A 730 3.66 -6.54 25.59
CA LEU A 730 2.65 -7.25 24.79
C LEU A 730 1.53 -7.81 25.68
N GLU A 731 1.86 -8.40 26.81
CA GLU A 731 0.87 -8.87 27.78
C GLU A 731 0.04 -7.70 28.34
N SER A 732 0.68 -6.59 28.68
CA SER A 732 0.02 -5.38 29.11
C SER A 732 -0.88 -4.77 28.02
N LEU A 733 -0.43 -4.78 26.74
CA LEU A 733 -1.23 -4.34 25.61
C LEU A 733 -2.48 -5.22 25.46
N GLY A 734 -2.31 -6.54 25.50
CA GLY A 734 -3.42 -7.50 25.43
C GLY A 734 -4.46 -7.28 26.54
N GLN A 735 -4.00 -7.10 27.78
CA GLN A 735 -4.89 -6.78 28.90
C GLN A 735 -5.65 -5.46 28.69
N ASN A 736 -4.98 -4.42 28.19
CA ASN A 736 -5.61 -3.13 27.93
C ASN A 736 -6.60 -3.19 26.76
N VAL A 737 -6.35 -3.99 25.73
CA VAL A 737 -7.25 -4.18 24.59
C VAL A 737 -8.53 -4.88 25.03
N VAL A 738 -8.43 -5.90 25.87
CA VAL A 738 -9.60 -6.65 26.40
C VAL A 738 -10.36 -5.83 27.45
N THR A 739 -9.67 -4.96 28.18
CA THR A 739 -10.30 -4.14 29.22
C THR A 739 -11.13 -3.02 28.60
N LYS A 740 -12.43 -2.99 28.91
CA LYS A 740 -13.35 -1.95 28.40
C LYS A 740 -13.21 -0.61 29.16
N LYS A 741 -11.98 -0.11 29.24
CA LYS A 741 -11.70 1.20 29.83
C LYS A 741 -11.99 2.30 28.82
N ARG A 742 -12.75 3.29 29.23
CA ARG A 742 -13.09 4.44 28.37
C ARG A 742 -11.85 5.25 28.04
N LYS A 743 -11.72 5.67 26.77
CA LYS A 743 -10.59 6.47 26.25
C LYS A 743 -9.24 5.93 26.72
N ASN A 744 -9.05 4.63 26.56
CA ASN A 744 -7.85 3.95 27.04
C ASN A 744 -6.63 4.26 26.16
N VAL A 745 -6.04 5.45 26.37
CA VAL A 745 -4.85 5.90 25.62
C VAL A 745 -3.60 5.05 25.90
N GLU A 746 -3.61 4.23 26.96
CA GLU A 746 -2.50 3.31 27.25
C GLU A 746 -2.28 2.32 26.09
N ILE A 747 -3.34 1.91 25.37
CA ILE A 747 -3.24 1.08 24.18
C ILE A 747 -2.30 1.73 23.15
N LEU A 748 -2.47 3.02 22.89
CA LEU A 748 -1.65 3.75 21.91
C LEU A 748 -0.19 3.88 22.36
N TRP A 749 0.01 4.17 23.64
CA TRP A 749 1.36 4.35 24.19
C TRP A 749 2.15 3.05 24.24
N ILE A 750 1.52 1.96 24.68
CA ILE A 750 2.17 0.65 24.73
C ILE A 750 2.47 0.17 23.33
N ALA A 751 1.50 0.24 22.39
CA ALA A 751 1.70 -0.14 21.00
C ALA A 751 2.81 0.70 20.33
N GLY A 752 2.85 2.01 20.56
CA GLY A 752 3.90 2.89 20.07
C GLY A 752 5.28 2.56 20.64
N THR A 753 5.35 2.21 21.92
CA THR A 753 6.60 1.81 22.59
C THR A 753 7.12 0.48 22.03
N ILE A 754 6.24 -0.50 21.85
CA ILE A 754 6.57 -1.79 21.22
C ILE A 754 7.11 -1.55 19.80
N CYS A 755 6.40 -0.75 19.01
CA CYS A 755 6.81 -0.44 17.65
C CYS A 755 8.21 0.18 17.58
N ARG A 756 8.51 1.18 18.41
CA ARG A 756 9.84 1.81 18.47
C ARG A 756 10.93 0.81 18.86
N ARG A 757 10.67 -0.01 19.88
CA ARG A 757 11.64 -1.02 20.35
C ARG A 757 11.88 -2.12 19.32
N LEU A 758 10.94 -2.37 18.41
CA LEU A 758 11.06 -3.31 17.31
C LEU A 758 11.59 -2.67 16.01
N ASN A 759 12.20 -1.49 16.06
CA ASN A 759 12.67 -0.74 14.89
C ASN A 759 11.56 -0.45 13.86
N GLY A 760 10.31 -0.41 14.29
CA GLY A 760 9.17 -0.19 13.42
C GLY A 760 9.02 1.27 12.96
N ILE A 761 8.03 1.49 12.11
CA ILE A 761 7.66 2.79 11.58
C ILE A 761 6.42 3.30 12.32
N ARG A 762 6.48 4.52 12.84
CA ARG A 762 5.40 5.16 13.60
C ARG A 762 4.61 6.13 12.73
N PHE A 763 3.28 5.98 12.76
CA PHE A 763 2.33 6.90 12.15
C PHE A 763 1.30 7.35 13.18
N THR A 764 0.99 8.65 13.18
CA THR A 764 -0.10 9.19 14.00
C THR A 764 -1.06 9.97 13.12
N SER A 765 -2.37 9.71 13.28
CA SER A 765 -3.41 10.30 12.48
C SER A 765 -4.62 10.74 13.29
N CYS A 766 -5.27 11.77 12.79
CA CYS A 766 -6.62 12.16 13.16
C CYS A 766 -7.33 12.64 11.89
N LYS A 767 -8.51 13.22 11.97
CA LYS A 767 -9.27 13.71 10.81
C LYS A 767 -8.40 14.53 9.83
N SER A 768 -7.52 15.39 10.32
CA SER A 768 -6.75 16.33 9.49
C SER A 768 -5.27 16.45 9.85
N ALA A 769 -4.73 15.56 10.68
CA ALA A 769 -3.35 15.60 11.18
C ALA A 769 -2.94 16.99 11.74
N LYS A 770 -3.83 17.61 12.50
CA LYS A 770 -3.59 18.92 13.13
C LYS A 770 -3.62 18.80 14.66
N ASP A 771 -4.66 19.29 15.29
CA ASP A 771 -4.72 19.50 16.74
C ASP A 771 -4.51 18.21 17.56
N ARG A 772 -5.33 17.18 17.34
CA ARG A 772 -5.22 15.91 18.07
C ARG A 772 -3.88 15.22 17.81
N THR A 773 -3.43 15.19 16.55
CA THR A 773 -2.15 14.61 16.17
C THR A 773 -1.00 15.36 16.83
N SER A 774 -0.99 16.70 16.78
CA SER A 774 0.03 17.50 17.45
C SER A 774 0.06 17.27 18.95
N MET A 775 -1.12 17.16 19.58
CA MET A 775 -1.20 16.87 21.01
C MET A 775 -0.64 15.48 21.36
N SER A 776 -0.94 14.47 20.58
CA SER A 776 -0.43 13.10 20.79
C SER A 776 1.09 13.04 20.60
N VAL A 777 1.60 13.56 19.49
CA VAL A 777 3.03 13.56 19.16
C VAL A 777 3.85 14.31 20.20
N THR A 778 3.44 15.51 20.59
CA THR A 778 4.20 16.31 21.59
C THR A 778 4.18 15.66 22.97
N LEU A 779 3.09 15.00 23.34
CA LEU A 779 3.02 14.27 24.60
C LEU A 779 3.95 13.04 24.57
N GLU A 780 3.98 12.30 23.48
CA GLU A 780 4.89 11.18 23.26
C GLU A 780 6.35 11.64 23.33
N GLN A 781 6.69 12.73 22.64
CA GLN A 781 8.04 13.31 22.67
C GLN A 781 8.46 13.70 24.08
N CYS A 782 7.61 14.39 24.83
CA CYS A 782 7.92 14.76 26.22
C CYS A 782 8.04 13.52 27.13
N SER A 783 7.22 12.49 26.90
CA SER A 783 7.35 11.22 27.63
C SER A 783 8.69 10.52 27.35
N LEU A 784 9.13 10.50 26.11
CA LEU A 784 10.45 9.98 25.73
C LEU A 784 11.59 10.77 26.38
N LEU A 785 11.49 12.10 26.43
CA LEU A 785 12.46 12.93 27.13
C LEU A 785 12.51 12.62 28.63
N ARG A 786 11.37 12.36 29.25
CA ARG A 786 11.28 11.95 30.68
C ARG A 786 11.86 10.57 30.90
N ASP A 787 11.42 9.58 30.14
CA ASP A 787 11.66 8.17 30.42
C ASP A 787 13.05 7.71 29.93
N GLU A 788 13.53 8.25 28.83
CA GLU A 788 14.82 7.84 28.24
C GLU A 788 15.95 8.86 28.47
N HIS A 789 15.65 10.14 28.67
CA HIS A 789 16.62 11.22 28.82
C HIS A 789 16.55 11.95 30.15
N GLN A 790 15.76 11.44 31.07
CA GLN A 790 15.68 11.97 32.45
C GLN A 790 15.30 13.46 32.51
N LEU A 791 14.34 13.88 31.67
CA LEU A 791 13.77 15.22 31.76
C LEU A 791 13.25 15.47 33.18
N SER A 792 13.66 16.58 33.79
CA SER A 792 13.18 16.97 35.12
C SER A 792 11.66 17.12 35.14
N LYS A 793 11.03 16.68 36.22
CA LYS A 793 9.56 16.77 36.39
C LYS A 793 9.07 18.20 36.29
N ASP A 794 9.86 19.16 36.80
CA ASP A 794 9.52 20.58 36.76
C ASP A 794 9.51 21.15 35.36
N PHE A 795 10.26 20.55 34.45
CA PHE A 795 10.31 20.96 33.05
C PHE A 795 9.31 20.23 32.14
N PHE A 796 8.65 19.17 32.62
CA PHE A 796 7.77 18.39 31.76
C PHE A 796 6.62 19.21 31.14
N ILE A 797 5.90 19.96 31.99
CA ILE A 797 4.78 20.82 31.51
C ILE A 797 5.31 21.95 30.63
N ARG A 798 6.44 22.56 30.99
CA ARG A 798 7.07 23.62 30.18
C ARG A 798 7.52 23.09 28.82
N ALA A 799 8.13 21.90 28.78
CA ALA A 799 8.52 21.25 27.55
C ALA A 799 7.30 20.98 26.65
N LEU A 800 6.23 20.45 27.23
CA LEU A 800 4.97 20.19 26.53
C LEU A 800 4.37 21.48 25.95
N ASP A 801 4.31 22.54 26.73
CA ASP A 801 3.81 23.85 26.27
C ASP A 801 4.69 24.47 25.19
N CYS A 802 6.02 24.31 25.29
CA CYS A 802 6.95 24.77 24.27
C CYS A 802 6.78 24.04 22.94
N MET A 803 6.69 22.72 23.00
CA MET A 803 6.61 21.89 21.79
C MET A 803 5.26 22.00 21.08
N ARG A 804 4.19 22.40 21.81
CA ARG A 804 2.85 22.64 21.26
C ARG A 804 2.68 24.01 20.60
N ARG A 805 3.52 24.98 20.90
CA ARG A 805 3.55 26.33 20.30
C ARG A 805 4.32 26.33 18.97
#